data_3e2e51b1913958e5ebd680bfc38e6999
#
_entry.id   3e2e51b1913958e5ebd680bfc38e6999
#
_cell.length_a   1.000
_cell.length_b   1.000
_cell.length_c   1.000
_cell.angle_alpha   90.00
_cell.angle_beta   90.00
_cell.angle_gamma   90.00
#
_symmetry.space_group_name_H-M   'P 1'
#
loop_
_entity.id
_entity.type
_entity.pdbx_description
1 polymer ?
#
loop_
_entity_poly.entity_id
_entity_poly.type
_entity_poly.pdbx_seq_one_letter_code
_entity_poly.pdbx_strand_id
1 'polypeptide(L)'
;MTVAVSSKTSKASKSGGSKSGGLSNRFWKLLGASTDKDQARSMTQVSASSKFDEKAAGLDDEQLRKAAGLLNLDNLADSSDIPQFLAIVREAADRSISLRPFDVQLLGALRMLAGDVVEMATGEGKTLAGAIAAAGYAIGGRSVHVISVNDYLARRDAEWMGPLLEALGLTVGWITADATPAQRREAYACNVTYGSVNEIGFDVLRDQLVISVDDLVSPRPDVALIDEADSVLVDEALVPLVLAGTSHRETPRLEVIRLVGELRENTEYETDADRRNVQLTDAGARRLEAALGGIDLYSEEHVGTTLTEINVALHAHVLLERDVHYIVRDDAVHLINASRGRIASLQRWPDGLQAAVEAKEGIDITETGEVLDTITVQALINRYPRVCGMTGTALAAGEQLRQFYKLGVSPIPPNKPNVREDEADRVYITVAAKNDAIVEHIAEVHASSQPILVGTRDVAESEDLHERLVKAGIPAVVLNAKNDAEEAAVIAEAGAQGRVTVSTQMAGRGTDIRLGGSDESGHDQVAELGGLHVIGTGRHYTERLDNQLRGRAGRQGDPGSSVFFSSWEDDVVVSFLEPNKLPLQTDEDGKVTSNKAATLLDHAQRVAEGKTLDLHANTWRYNQLTAQQRAILVDRRDTLLRTSTAREELEERSPKRYEQIAESVSEERLDEICRLIMLYHLDRGWADHLAYLADIRESISLRALGNQSPLDEFHRMAVDAFASLAADAIEAAQQTFDTANIVGGETGLDLTRLARPTSTWTYMIHDDPLADNVMSALSLPGVFR
;
A
#
# COMPACT_ATOMS: atom_id res chain seq x y z
N MET A 1 -28.18 20.77 40.75
CA MET A 1 -28.32 22.23 40.67
C MET A 1 -28.63 22.60 39.24
N THR A 2 -29.83 22.97 39.01
CA THR A 2 -30.50 23.33 37.76
C THR A 2 -30.19 24.78 37.43
N VAL A 3 -29.83 25.14 36.25
CA VAL A 3 -30.02 26.49 35.73
C VAL A 3 -30.45 26.45 34.25
N ALA A 4 -31.47 27.23 34.03
CA ALA A 4 -32.45 27.24 33.00
C ALA A 4 -32.01 27.85 31.66
N VAL A 5 -32.77 27.46 30.65
CA VAL A 5 -32.88 27.95 29.28
C VAL A 5 -33.39 29.40 29.25
N SER A 6 -32.85 30.20 28.32
CA SER A 6 -33.54 31.37 27.79
C SER A 6 -33.36 31.45 26.27
N SER A 7 -34.48 31.34 25.59
CA SER A 7 -34.67 31.53 24.15
C SER A 7 -34.77 33.03 23.80
N LYS A 8 -34.17 33.46 22.69
CA LYS A 8 -34.71 34.54 21.85
C LYS A 8 -34.38 34.32 20.36
N THR A 9 -35.42 34.22 19.60
CA THR A 9 -35.52 34.16 18.15
C THR A 9 -35.19 35.49 17.49
N SER A 10 -34.45 35.45 16.37
CA SER A 10 -34.70 36.38 15.27
C SER A 10 -34.34 35.72 13.93
N LYS A 11 -35.30 35.77 13.01
CA LYS A 11 -35.21 35.26 11.62
C LYS A 11 -34.35 36.19 10.79
N ALA A 12 -33.46 35.60 9.97
CA ALA A 12 -33.07 36.17 8.68
C ALA A 12 -32.69 35.02 7.74
N SER A 13 -33.39 34.94 6.65
CA SER A 13 -33.21 34.01 5.53
C SER A 13 -31.95 34.29 4.76
N LYS A 14 -31.12 33.30 4.45
CA LYS A 14 -30.23 33.27 3.29
C LYS A 14 -29.89 31.81 2.88
N SER A 15 -30.17 31.54 1.62
CA SER A 15 -29.71 30.55 0.66
C SER A 15 -28.87 29.37 1.17
N GLY A 16 -29.32 28.17 0.78
CA GLY A 16 -28.71 26.89 1.09
C GLY A 16 -27.34 26.68 0.46
N GLY A 17 -26.37 26.42 1.32
CA GLY A 17 -25.13 25.75 1.02
C GLY A 17 -25.12 24.50 1.92
N SER A 18 -24.83 23.37 1.34
CA SER A 18 -24.78 22.06 1.98
C SER A 18 -23.92 22.08 3.27
N LYS A 19 -24.54 21.80 4.41
CA LYS A 19 -23.87 21.68 5.71
C LYS A 19 -23.80 20.22 6.14
N SER A 20 -22.99 19.41 5.50
CA SER A 20 -22.62 18.08 6.00
C SER A 20 -21.27 18.04 6.74
N GLY A 21 -20.48 19.11 6.73
CA GLY A 21 -19.17 19.21 7.39
C GLY A 21 -19.17 19.61 8.89
N GLY A 22 -20.32 19.72 9.56
CA GLY A 22 -20.41 20.47 10.82
C GLY A 22 -19.92 19.74 12.08
N LEU A 23 -19.92 18.42 12.16
CA LEU A 23 -19.49 17.66 13.35
C LEU A 23 -18.03 17.20 13.22
N SER A 24 -17.61 16.77 12.05
CA SER A 24 -16.22 16.46 11.73
C SER A 24 -15.33 17.69 11.92
N ASN A 25 -15.67 18.84 11.33
CA ASN A 25 -14.92 20.09 11.49
C ASN A 25 -14.83 20.62 12.92
N ARG A 26 -15.80 20.33 13.79
CA ARG A 26 -15.73 20.73 15.22
C ARG A 26 -14.82 19.82 16.04
N PHE A 27 -14.81 18.54 15.73
CA PHE A 27 -13.91 17.58 16.37
C PHE A 27 -12.45 17.83 15.92
N TRP A 28 -12.24 18.10 14.66
CA TRP A 28 -10.94 18.47 14.10
C TRP A 28 -10.45 19.84 14.59
N LYS A 29 -11.34 20.82 14.80
CA LYS A 29 -10.98 22.09 15.42
C LYS A 29 -10.54 21.94 16.88
N LEU A 30 -11.05 20.99 17.64
CA LEU A 30 -10.62 20.71 19.02
C LEU A 30 -9.24 20.03 19.08
N LEU A 31 -8.90 19.24 18.05
CA LEU A 31 -7.56 18.63 17.87
C LEU A 31 -6.63 19.55 17.07
N GLY A 32 -7.16 20.41 16.23
CA GLY A 32 -6.43 21.36 15.39
C GLY A 32 -5.98 22.64 16.08
N ALA A 33 -6.34 22.88 17.31
CA ALA A 33 -5.93 24.11 18.02
C ALA A 33 -4.41 24.18 18.31
N SER A 34 -3.73 23.04 18.42
CA SER A 34 -2.25 22.98 18.45
C SER A 34 -1.64 23.14 17.05
N THR A 35 -2.26 22.56 16.03
CA THR A 35 -1.84 22.60 14.64
C THR A 35 -1.90 24.01 14.04
N ASP A 36 -2.96 24.78 14.34
CA ASP A 36 -3.10 26.18 13.88
C ASP A 36 -1.98 27.08 14.41
N LYS A 37 -1.54 26.88 15.65
CA LYS A 37 -0.43 27.65 16.25
C LYS A 37 0.91 27.28 15.64
N ASP A 38 1.14 25.98 15.42
CA ASP A 38 2.37 25.47 14.83
C ASP A 38 2.48 25.88 13.36
N GLN A 39 1.38 25.85 12.64
CA GLN A 39 1.30 26.34 11.26
C GLN A 39 1.56 27.85 11.17
N ALA A 40 0.97 28.65 12.07
CA ALA A 40 1.23 30.09 12.15
C ALA A 40 2.70 30.40 12.47
N ARG A 41 3.34 29.59 13.33
CA ARG A 41 4.77 29.69 13.63
C ARG A 41 5.62 29.38 12.40
N SER A 42 5.34 28.28 11.72
CA SER A 42 6.04 27.91 10.50
C SER A 42 5.87 28.98 9.41
N MET A 43 4.68 29.53 9.25
CA MET A 43 4.44 30.64 8.30
C MET A 43 5.24 31.91 8.66
N THR A 44 5.43 32.17 9.96
CA THR A 44 6.28 33.28 10.42
C THR A 44 7.74 33.05 10.00
N GLN A 45 8.24 31.82 10.06
CA GLN A 45 9.59 31.45 9.61
C GLN A 45 9.72 31.59 8.07
N VAL A 46 8.71 31.14 7.32
CA VAL A 46 8.64 31.32 5.86
C VAL A 46 8.70 32.82 5.51
N SER A 47 7.88 33.64 6.15
CA SER A 47 7.89 35.09 5.92
C SER A 47 9.22 35.73 6.32
N ALA A 48 9.89 35.22 7.35
CA ALA A 48 11.19 35.72 7.76
C ALA A 48 12.31 35.36 6.79
N SER A 49 12.17 34.35 5.95
CA SER A 49 13.18 33.94 4.97
C SER A 49 13.46 34.99 3.92
N SER A 50 12.46 35.82 3.58
CA SER A 50 12.61 36.91 2.60
C SER A 50 13.74 37.91 2.94
N LYS A 51 14.08 38.06 4.22
CA LYS A 51 15.21 38.89 4.65
C LYS A 51 16.58 38.36 4.21
N PHE A 52 16.66 37.10 3.82
CA PHE A 52 17.87 36.42 3.40
C PHE A 52 17.94 36.20 1.89
N ASP A 53 16.83 36.46 1.15
CA ASP A 53 16.75 36.17 -0.29
C ASP A 53 17.82 36.95 -1.09
N GLU A 54 18.01 38.26 -0.85
CA GLU A 54 19.06 39.04 -1.53
C GLU A 54 20.48 38.53 -1.23
N LYS A 55 20.70 38.08 0.01
CA LYS A 55 21.99 37.53 0.42
C LYS A 55 22.24 36.18 -0.27
N ALA A 56 21.23 35.30 -0.36
CA ALA A 56 21.33 34.02 -1.05
C ALA A 56 21.56 34.22 -2.56
N ALA A 57 20.83 35.13 -3.19
CA ALA A 57 20.96 35.45 -4.62
C ALA A 57 22.33 36.02 -4.97
N GLY A 58 23.02 36.70 -4.03
CA GLY A 58 24.36 37.25 -4.23
C GLY A 58 25.49 36.23 -4.09
N LEU A 59 25.23 35.01 -3.68
CA LEU A 59 26.22 33.94 -3.56
C LEU A 59 26.41 33.21 -4.89
N ASP A 60 27.65 32.79 -5.22
CA ASP A 60 27.82 31.80 -6.29
C ASP A 60 27.48 30.38 -5.80
N ASP A 61 27.48 29.40 -6.69
CA ASP A 61 27.03 28.04 -6.39
C ASP A 61 27.91 27.36 -5.32
N GLU A 62 29.22 27.61 -5.32
CA GLU A 62 30.13 27.07 -4.30
C GLU A 62 29.89 27.74 -2.94
N GLN A 63 29.66 29.03 -2.93
CA GLN A 63 29.33 29.79 -1.72
C GLN A 63 27.96 29.38 -1.16
N LEU A 64 26.97 29.15 -2.05
CA LEU A 64 25.64 28.67 -1.67
C LEU A 64 25.71 27.32 -1.00
N ARG A 65 26.47 26.37 -1.59
CA ARG A 65 26.74 25.05 -1.03
C ARG A 65 27.42 25.11 0.33
N LYS A 66 28.43 25.94 0.45
CA LYS A 66 29.14 26.15 1.74
C LYS A 66 28.20 26.76 2.78
N ALA A 67 27.37 27.72 2.39
CA ALA A 67 26.41 28.34 3.30
C ALA A 67 25.36 27.32 3.78
N ALA A 68 24.88 26.40 2.93
CA ALA A 68 24.02 25.31 3.32
C ALA A 68 24.67 24.37 4.36
N GLY A 69 25.92 23.99 4.14
CA GLY A 69 26.67 23.10 5.05
C GLY A 69 27.06 23.74 6.40
N LEU A 70 26.93 25.05 6.55
CA LEU A 70 27.18 25.75 7.83
C LEU A 70 25.92 25.94 8.69
N LEU A 71 24.75 25.58 8.19
CA LEU A 71 23.50 25.72 8.93
C LEU A 71 23.40 24.67 10.05
N ASN A 72 22.98 25.12 11.21
CA ASN A 72 22.65 24.21 12.30
C ASN A 72 21.16 23.88 12.31
N LEU A 73 20.82 22.70 11.79
CA LEU A 73 19.46 22.18 11.73
C LEU A 73 19.24 21.00 12.69
N ASP A 74 20.07 20.82 13.74
CA ASP A 74 19.94 19.74 14.71
C ASP A 74 18.56 19.68 15.36
N ASN A 75 17.97 20.85 15.65
CA ASN A 75 16.62 21.00 16.19
C ASN A 75 15.53 21.10 15.10
N LEU A 76 15.88 20.84 13.84
CA LEU A 76 14.98 20.87 12.69
C LEU A 76 14.07 22.12 12.67
N ALA A 77 12.76 21.95 12.59
CA ALA A 77 11.78 23.04 12.48
C ALA A 77 11.86 24.10 13.61
N ASP A 78 12.56 23.82 14.69
CA ASP A 78 12.76 24.77 15.81
C ASP A 78 14.08 25.54 15.74
N SER A 79 14.94 25.25 14.74
CA SER A 79 16.21 25.93 14.56
C SER A 79 16.02 27.41 14.19
N SER A 80 16.90 28.28 14.73
CA SER A 80 16.99 29.69 14.35
C SER A 80 17.45 29.90 12.90
N ASP A 81 18.10 28.90 12.30
CA ASP A 81 18.66 28.97 10.95
C ASP A 81 17.63 28.61 9.85
N ILE A 82 16.43 28.20 10.23
CA ILE A 82 15.36 27.87 9.28
C ILE A 82 15.09 28.99 8.26
N PRO A 83 14.94 30.28 8.62
CA PRO A 83 14.70 31.31 7.62
C PRO A 83 15.85 31.43 6.61
N GLN A 84 17.09 31.24 7.04
CA GLN A 84 18.25 31.24 6.14
C GLN A 84 18.28 29.98 5.27
N PHE A 85 17.98 28.82 5.83
CA PHE A 85 17.82 27.56 5.08
C PHE A 85 16.80 27.71 3.94
N LEU A 86 15.61 28.23 4.24
CA LEU A 86 14.56 28.41 3.24
C LEU A 86 14.97 29.35 2.09
N ALA A 87 15.72 30.44 2.39
CA ALA A 87 16.22 31.33 1.37
C ALA A 87 17.27 30.65 0.48
N ILE A 88 18.20 29.88 1.08
CA ILE A 88 19.22 29.13 0.35
C ILE A 88 18.60 28.09 -0.56
N VAL A 89 17.61 27.32 -0.05
CA VAL A 89 16.91 26.27 -0.81
C VAL A 89 16.11 26.89 -1.96
N ARG A 90 15.45 28.02 -1.72
CA ARG A 90 14.69 28.74 -2.76
C ARG A 90 15.58 29.17 -3.93
N GLU A 91 16.75 29.69 -3.63
CA GLU A 91 17.74 30.08 -4.63
C GLU A 91 18.37 28.87 -5.33
N ALA A 92 18.72 27.82 -4.58
CA ALA A 92 19.27 26.58 -5.13
C ALA A 92 18.28 25.92 -6.11
N ALA A 93 16.99 25.85 -5.75
CA ALA A 93 15.94 25.26 -6.60
C ALA A 93 15.74 26.08 -7.88
N ASP A 94 15.70 27.39 -7.77
CA ASP A 94 15.56 28.31 -8.94
C ASP A 94 16.70 28.09 -9.94
N ARG A 95 17.96 27.97 -9.47
CA ARG A 95 19.13 27.76 -10.33
C ARG A 95 19.27 26.35 -10.89
N SER A 96 19.03 25.34 -10.06
CA SER A 96 19.34 23.95 -10.43
C SER A 96 18.23 23.25 -11.23
N ILE A 97 16.96 23.56 -10.93
CA ILE A 97 15.78 22.91 -11.54
C ILE A 97 14.78 23.89 -12.14
N SER A 98 15.11 25.20 -12.17
CA SER A 98 14.26 26.28 -12.70
C SER A 98 12.88 26.36 -12.05
N LEU A 99 12.78 25.97 -10.77
CA LEU A 99 11.57 26.05 -9.97
C LEU A 99 11.82 26.86 -8.71
N ARG A 100 11.18 28.01 -8.60
CA ARG A 100 11.23 28.83 -7.39
C ARG A 100 10.10 28.42 -6.43
N PRO A 101 10.38 27.81 -5.26
CA PRO A 101 9.37 27.34 -4.33
C PRO A 101 8.41 28.43 -3.86
N PHE A 102 7.10 28.13 -3.87
CA PHE A 102 6.08 28.98 -3.28
C PHE A 102 6.12 28.90 -1.73
N ASP A 103 5.58 29.91 -1.06
CA ASP A 103 5.51 29.95 0.40
C ASP A 103 4.76 28.78 1.00
N VAL A 104 3.71 28.28 0.32
CA VAL A 104 2.94 27.11 0.73
C VAL A 104 3.76 25.81 0.64
N GLN A 105 4.67 25.69 -0.32
CA GLN A 105 5.58 24.53 -0.43
C GLN A 105 6.64 24.56 0.67
N LEU A 106 7.18 25.72 1.00
CA LEU A 106 8.09 25.90 2.13
C LEU A 106 7.38 25.63 3.45
N LEU A 107 6.12 26.04 3.60
CA LEU A 107 5.30 25.71 4.76
C LEU A 107 5.10 24.19 4.89
N GLY A 108 4.79 23.50 3.79
CA GLY A 108 4.68 22.04 3.73
C GLY A 108 5.98 21.36 4.16
N ALA A 109 7.12 21.80 3.65
CA ALA A 109 8.43 21.29 4.03
C ALA A 109 8.72 21.46 5.54
N LEU A 110 8.40 22.62 6.11
CA LEU A 110 8.58 22.87 7.55
C LEU A 110 7.68 21.97 8.42
N ARG A 111 6.46 21.70 7.97
CA ARG A 111 5.57 20.79 8.71
C ARG A 111 6.08 19.34 8.63
N MET A 112 6.62 18.89 7.50
CA MET A 112 7.30 17.59 7.39
C MET A 112 8.55 17.53 8.29
N LEU A 113 9.34 18.59 8.37
CA LEU A 113 10.47 18.67 9.31
C LEU A 113 10.02 18.60 10.78
N ALA A 114 8.80 19.01 11.08
CA ALA A 114 8.19 18.84 12.40
C ALA A 114 7.64 17.43 12.66
N GLY A 115 7.63 16.54 11.66
CA GLY A 115 7.18 15.16 11.78
C GLY A 115 5.71 14.93 11.39
N ASP A 116 5.08 15.87 10.68
CA ASP A 116 3.69 15.72 10.24
C ASP A 116 3.59 15.06 8.86
N VAL A 117 2.42 14.48 8.60
CA VAL A 117 1.96 14.22 7.22
C VAL A 117 1.22 15.45 6.74
N VAL A 118 1.71 16.05 5.66
CA VAL A 118 1.08 17.24 5.08
C VAL A 118 0.04 16.86 4.04
N GLU A 119 -1.13 17.53 4.10
CA GLU A 119 -2.09 17.49 3.01
C GLU A 119 -1.86 18.66 2.08
N MET A 120 -1.35 18.37 0.89
CA MET A 120 -1.21 19.34 -0.20
C MET A 120 -1.98 18.81 -1.40
N ALA A 121 -2.85 19.63 -1.94
CA ALA A 121 -3.66 19.25 -3.10
C ALA A 121 -2.78 18.74 -4.27
N THR A 122 -3.34 17.88 -5.09
CA THR A 122 -2.63 17.37 -6.27
C THR A 122 -2.28 18.53 -7.21
N GLY A 123 -1.05 18.54 -7.73
CA GLY A 123 -0.54 19.64 -8.57
C GLY A 123 0.09 20.80 -7.80
N GLU A 124 0.04 20.86 -6.45
CA GLU A 124 0.65 21.93 -5.64
C GLU A 124 2.18 21.78 -5.43
N GLY A 125 2.82 20.82 -6.10
CA GLY A 125 4.28 20.61 -6.04
C GLY A 125 4.76 19.91 -4.78
N LYS A 126 4.05 18.87 -4.34
CA LYS A 126 4.44 18.01 -3.22
C LYS A 126 5.88 17.51 -3.32
N THR A 127 6.28 17.02 -4.49
CA THR A 127 7.63 16.49 -4.74
C THR A 127 8.72 17.50 -4.37
N LEU A 128 8.55 18.77 -4.75
CA LEU A 128 9.49 19.83 -4.38
C LEU A 128 9.48 20.09 -2.87
N ALA A 129 8.31 20.17 -2.24
CA ALA A 129 8.21 20.34 -0.79
C ALA A 129 8.86 19.18 -0.04
N GLY A 130 8.70 17.93 -0.52
CA GLY A 130 9.35 16.74 0.01
C GLY A 130 10.88 16.79 -0.12
N ALA A 131 11.39 17.19 -1.30
CA ALA A 131 12.84 17.35 -1.51
C ALA A 131 13.45 18.42 -0.59
N ILE A 132 12.73 19.52 -0.35
CA ILE A 132 13.14 20.57 0.60
C ILE A 132 13.18 20.02 2.03
N ALA A 133 12.18 19.24 2.44
CA ALA A 133 12.18 18.61 3.76
C ALA A 133 13.32 17.58 3.90
N ALA A 134 13.55 16.75 2.87
CA ALA A 134 14.66 15.80 2.82
C ALA A 134 16.02 16.53 2.94
N ALA A 135 16.21 17.66 2.23
CA ALA A 135 17.40 18.49 2.36
C ALA A 135 17.59 19.01 3.79
N GLY A 136 16.51 19.47 4.44
CA GLY A 136 16.57 19.96 5.80
C GLY A 136 16.99 18.89 6.80
N TYR A 137 16.47 17.67 6.68
CA TYR A 137 16.90 16.53 7.49
C TYR A 137 18.37 16.16 7.22
N ALA A 138 18.76 16.09 5.94
CA ALA A 138 20.11 15.69 5.54
C ALA A 138 21.17 16.71 5.98
N ILE A 139 20.91 18.02 5.86
CA ILE A 139 21.78 19.10 6.39
C ILE A 139 21.87 19.01 7.93
N GLY A 140 20.78 18.61 8.60
CA GLY A 140 20.77 18.30 10.05
C GLY A 140 21.46 16.96 10.40
N GLY A 141 22.27 16.39 9.50
CA GLY A 141 23.09 15.19 9.74
C GLY A 141 22.32 13.88 9.78
N ARG A 142 21.10 13.83 9.18
CA ARG A 142 20.24 12.64 9.14
C ARG A 142 20.35 11.93 7.80
N SER A 143 20.23 10.61 7.82
CA SER A 143 20.03 9.80 6.61
C SER A 143 18.53 9.73 6.30
N VAL A 144 18.14 10.05 5.07
CA VAL A 144 16.74 10.16 4.68
C VAL A 144 16.40 9.12 3.63
N HIS A 145 15.39 8.30 3.90
CA HIS A 145 14.76 7.47 2.90
C HIS A 145 13.46 8.14 2.44
N VAL A 146 13.40 8.54 1.17
CA VAL A 146 12.18 9.01 0.54
C VAL A 146 11.45 7.80 -0.05
N ILE A 147 10.36 7.42 0.62
CA ILE A 147 9.63 6.19 0.33
C ILE A 147 8.44 6.51 -0.56
N SER A 148 8.41 5.93 -1.75
CA SER A 148 7.36 6.10 -2.74
C SER A 148 6.55 4.80 -2.94
N VAL A 149 5.48 4.88 -3.72
CA VAL A 149 4.58 3.76 -4.00
C VAL A 149 5.22 2.73 -4.93
N ASN A 150 6.05 3.16 -5.89
CA ASN A 150 6.69 2.29 -6.88
C ASN A 150 8.06 2.82 -7.32
N ASP A 151 8.83 1.96 -8.00
CA ASP A 151 10.19 2.22 -8.44
C ASP A 151 10.28 3.34 -9.49
N TYR A 152 9.26 3.42 -10.37
CA TYR A 152 9.20 4.47 -11.39
C TYR A 152 9.17 5.87 -10.77
N LEU A 153 8.28 6.09 -9.78
CA LEU A 153 8.18 7.36 -9.08
C LEU A 153 9.44 7.65 -8.26
N ALA A 154 9.96 6.66 -7.57
CA ALA A 154 11.20 6.79 -6.78
C ALA A 154 12.37 7.25 -7.66
N ARG A 155 12.60 6.59 -8.80
CA ARG A 155 13.65 6.95 -9.75
C ARG A 155 13.42 8.33 -10.36
N ARG A 156 12.20 8.58 -10.89
CA ARG A 156 11.84 9.87 -11.51
C ARG A 156 12.10 11.05 -10.57
N ASP A 157 11.66 10.92 -9.32
CA ASP A 157 11.76 12.00 -8.34
C ASP A 157 13.21 12.19 -7.86
N ALA A 158 14.00 11.12 -7.77
CA ALA A 158 15.43 11.20 -7.51
C ALA A 158 16.18 11.93 -8.64
N GLU A 159 15.90 11.57 -9.89
CA GLU A 159 16.49 12.21 -11.08
C GLU A 159 16.06 13.69 -11.20
N TRP A 160 14.80 14.00 -10.91
CA TRP A 160 14.27 15.36 -11.01
C TRP A 160 14.74 16.29 -9.88
N MET A 161 14.71 15.81 -8.64
CA MET A 161 15.09 16.61 -7.45
C MET A 161 16.59 16.52 -7.12
N GLY A 162 17.30 15.55 -7.70
CA GLY A 162 18.75 15.35 -7.48
C GLY A 162 19.56 16.61 -7.68
N PRO A 163 19.43 17.36 -8.78
CA PRO A 163 20.19 18.59 -9.00
C PRO A 163 20.02 19.65 -7.89
N LEU A 164 18.83 19.75 -7.28
CA LEU A 164 18.59 20.62 -6.14
C LEU A 164 19.41 20.16 -4.91
N LEU A 165 19.34 18.86 -4.60
CA LEU A 165 20.05 18.30 -3.44
C LEU A 165 21.58 18.40 -3.61
N GLU A 166 22.08 18.13 -4.81
CA GLU A 166 23.50 18.28 -5.16
C GLU A 166 23.99 19.73 -5.09
N ALA A 167 23.15 20.69 -5.49
CA ALA A 167 23.45 22.13 -5.36
C ALA A 167 23.62 22.53 -3.88
N LEU A 168 22.95 21.84 -2.96
CA LEU A 168 23.11 22.03 -1.51
C LEU A 168 24.28 21.21 -0.91
N GLY A 169 24.99 20.43 -1.73
CA GLY A 169 26.12 19.60 -1.31
C GLY A 169 25.74 18.22 -0.75
N LEU A 170 24.54 17.75 -1.03
CA LEU A 170 24.02 16.47 -0.59
C LEU A 170 24.16 15.42 -1.72
N THR A 171 24.33 14.16 -1.34
CA THR A 171 24.35 13.03 -2.27
C THR A 171 22.97 12.38 -2.36
N VAL A 172 22.61 11.89 -3.56
CA VAL A 172 21.32 11.28 -3.85
C VAL A 172 21.51 9.93 -4.52
N GLY A 173 20.75 8.95 -4.09
CA GLY A 173 20.68 7.63 -4.71
C GLY A 173 19.24 7.17 -4.83
N TRP A 174 19.00 6.13 -5.64
CA TRP A 174 17.71 5.47 -5.73
C TRP A 174 17.87 3.95 -5.87
N ILE A 175 16.83 3.23 -5.47
CA ILE A 175 16.77 1.77 -5.47
C ILE A 175 15.57 1.33 -6.31
N THR A 176 15.84 0.38 -7.21
CA THR A 176 14.86 -0.28 -8.07
C THR A 176 15.00 -1.80 -7.95
N ALA A 177 14.01 -2.54 -8.42
CA ALA A 177 13.98 -4.00 -8.33
C ALA A 177 15.17 -4.68 -9.00
N ASP A 178 15.69 -4.11 -10.09
CA ASP A 178 16.82 -4.60 -10.87
C ASP A 178 18.21 -4.20 -10.30
N ALA A 179 18.25 -3.39 -9.23
CA ALA A 179 19.50 -2.96 -8.62
C ALA A 179 20.24 -4.12 -7.94
N THR A 180 21.53 -4.25 -8.24
CA THR A 180 22.42 -5.23 -7.60
C THR A 180 22.70 -4.86 -6.14
N PRO A 181 23.12 -5.81 -5.27
CA PRO A 181 23.50 -5.50 -3.88
C PRO A 181 24.56 -4.39 -3.74
N ALA A 182 25.51 -4.32 -4.68
CA ALA A 182 26.53 -3.27 -4.69
C ALA A 182 25.91 -1.89 -4.97
N GLN A 183 25.05 -1.78 -5.98
CA GLN A 183 24.34 -0.54 -6.30
C GLN A 183 23.41 -0.11 -5.16
N ARG A 184 22.75 -1.06 -4.49
CA ARG A 184 21.90 -0.78 -3.33
C ARG A 184 22.75 -0.19 -2.18
N ARG A 185 23.90 -0.79 -1.86
CA ARG A 185 24.83 -0.23 -0.84
C ARG A 185 25.28 1.18 -1.19
N GLU A 186 25.61 1.43 -2.46
CA GLU A 186 26.00 2.77 -2.93
C GLU A 186 24.86 3.78 -2.77
N ALA A 187 23.62 3.40 -3.16
CA ALA A 187 22.44 4.25 -3.00
C ALA A 187 22.15 4.55 -1.51
N TYR A 188 22.22 3.54 -0.64
CA TYR A 188 22.00 3.74 0.79
C TYR A 188 23.11 4.53 1.50
N ALA A 189 24.31 4.62 0.91
CA ALA A 189 25.38 5.45 1.42
C ALA A 189 25.18 6.95 1.16
N CYS A 190 24.20 7.32 0.31
CA CYS A 190 23.84 8.70 0.03
C CYS A 190 23.13 9.36 1.23
N ASN A 191 23.14 10.71 1.26
CA ASN A 191 22.39 11.47 2.27
C ASN A 191 20.87 11.28 2.13
N VAL A 192 20.39 11.18 0.88
CA VAL A 192 18.99 10.97 0.54
C VAL A 192 18.88 9.79 -0.42
N THR A 193 18.12 8.77 -0.03
CA THR A 193 17.87 7.57 -0.84
C THR A 193 16.39 7.48 -1.18
N TYR A 194 16.07 7.43 -2.47
CA TYR A 194 14.72 7.20 -2.95
C TYR A 194 14.50 5.69 -3.19
N GLY A 195 13.34 5.18 -2.82
CA GLY A 195 12.98 3.79 -3.07
C GLY A 195 11.49 3.54 -2.91
N SER A 196 10.99 2.47 -3.53
CA SER A 196 9.62 2.03 -3.23
C SER A 196 9.56 1.37 -1.85
N VAL A 197 8.39 1.41 -1.24
CA VAL A 197 8.15 0.74 0.06
C VAL A 197 8.47 -0.75 -0.02
N ASN A 198 8.21 -1.37 -1.17
CA ASN A 198 8.47 -2.79 -1.40
C ASN A 198 9.97 -3.08 -1.42
N GLU A 199 10.76 -2.34 -2.21
CA GLU A 199 12.19 -2.60 -2.35
C GLU A 199 12.95 -2.34 -1.03
N ILE A 200 12.62 -1.25 -0.32
CA ILE A 200 13.20 -0.98 0.99
C ILE A 200 12.82 -2.09 1.99
N GLY A 201 11.56 -2.55 1.97
CA GLY A 201 11.11 -3.64 2.83
C GLY A 201 11.75 -4.99 2.48
N PHE A 202 11.93 -5.28 1.19
CA PHE A 202 12.62 -6.49 0.76
C PHE A 202 14.11 -6.48 1.10
N ASP A 203 14.77 -5.33 1.05
CA ASP A 203 16.16 -5.22 1.51
C ASP A 203 16.28 -5.51 2.99
N VAL A 204 15.34 -5.00 3.79
CA VAL A 204 15.27 -5.34 5.22
C VAL A 204 15.07 -6.85 5.44
N LEU A 205 14.24 -7.52 4.63
CA LEU A 205 14.04 -8.96 4.73
C LEU A 205 15.27 -9.75 4.25
N ARG A 206 15.90 -9.35 3.14
CA ARG A 206 17.12 -9.99 2.61
C ARG A 206 18.27 -9.89 3.61
N ASP A 207 18.44 -8.75 4.25
CA ASP A 207 19.45 -8.54 5.29
C ASP A 207 19.28 -9.47 6.51
N GLN A 208 18.07 -9.98 6.73
CA GLN A 208 17.82 -10.99 7.78
C GLN A 208 18.27 -12.41 7.38
N LEU A 209 18.74 -12.65 6.18
CA LEU A 209 19.26 -13.95 5.74
C LEU A 209 20.75 -13.94 5.43
N VAL A 210 21.42 -12.78 5.50
CA VAL A 210 22.88 -12.71 5.27
C VAL A 210 23.64 -13.37 6.40
N ILE A 211 24.77 -13.98 6.06
CA ILE A 211 25.66 -14.68 6.99
C ILE A 211 26.96 -13.91 7.28
N SER A 212 27.19 -12.82 6.56
CA SER A 212 28.32 -11.90 6.77
C SER A 212 27.81 -10.47 6.90
N VAL A 213 28.50 -9.66 7.73
CA VAL A 213 28.24 -8.23 7.89
C VAL A 213 28.47 -7.47 6.58
N ASP A 214 29.41 -7.93 5.76
CA ASP A 214 29.77 -7.30 4.48
C ASP A 214 28.66 -7.47 3.41
N ASP A 215 27.75 -8.42 3.60
CA ASP A 215 26.61 -8.66 2.70
C ASP A 215 25.41 -7.77 3.01
N LEU A 216 25.38 -7.10 4.17
CA LEU A 216 24.31 -6.17 4.52
C LEU A 216 24.23 -5.02 3.50
N VAL A 217 23.01 -4.69 3.09
CA VAL A 217 22.75 -3.59 2.15
C VAL A 217 22.06 -2.40 2.81
N SER A 218 21.11 -2.61 3.71
CA SER A 218 20.34 -1.53 4.31
C SER A 218 21.02 -0.99 5.59
N PRO A 219 21.16 0.34 5.71
CA PRO A 219 21.67 0.96 6.93
C PRO A 219 20.63 0.91 8.05
N ARG A 220 21.04 1.30 9.26
CA ARG A 220 20.06 1.56 10.32
C ARG A 220 19.14 2.71 9.89
N PRO A 221 17.79 2.53 9.96
CA PRO A 221 16.85 3.55 9.55
C PRO A 221 16.92 4.78 10.46
N ASP A 222 16.85 5.99 9.87
CA ASP A 222 16.84 7.26 10.63
C ASP A 222 15.57 8.06 10.31
N VAL A 223 15.38 8.54 9.08
CA VAL A 223 14.21 9.31 8.66
C VAL A 223 13.51 8.61 7.50
N ALA A 224 12.20 8.42 7.63
CA ALA A 224 11.30 8.07 6.52
C ALA A 224 10.48 9.28 6.13
N LEU A 225 10.63 9.76 4.90
CA LEU A 225 9.77 10.73 4.26
C LEU A 225 8.89 10.00 3.26
N ILE A 226 7.58 9.95 3.52
CA ILE A 226 6.65 9.12 2.75
C ILE A 226 5.95 9.98 1.69
N ASP A 227 6.21 9.69 0.41
CA ASP A 227 5.43 10.27 -0.68
C ASP A 227 4.17 9.46 -0.92
N GLU A 228 3.06 10.14 -1.22
CA GLU A 228 1.72 9.55 -1.29
C GLU A 228 1.40 8.73 -0.02
N ALA A 229 1.57 9.37 1.14
CA ALA A 229 1.52 8.73 2.45
C ALA A 229 0.22 7.95 2.73
N ASP A 230 -0.90 8.35 2.16
CA ASP A 230 -2.17 7.63 2.27
C ASP A 230 -2.14 6.29 1.53
N SER A 231 -1.45 6.18 0.38
CA SER A 231 -1.27 4.90 -0.28
C SER A 231 -0.32 3.99 0.48
N VAL A 232 0.86 4.50 0.83
CA VAL A 232 1.89 3.68 1.48
C VAL A 232 1.44 3.23 2.88
N LEU A 233 0.87 4.14 3.68
CA LEU A 233 0.55 3.89 5.08
C LEU A 233 -0.86 3.33 5.32
N VAL A 234 -1.74 3.41 4.32
CA VAL A 234 -3.12 2.90 4.45
C VAL A 234 -3.38 1.76 3.46
N ASP A 235 -3.24 2.00 2.15
CA ASP A 235 -3.58 0.97 1.16
C ASP A 235 -2.59 -0.20 1.16
N GLU A 236 -1.27 0.08 1.21
CA GLU A 236 -0.22 -0.94 1.26
C GLU A 236 -0.07 -1.60 2.63
N ALA A 237 -0.54 -0.93 3.67
CA ALA A 237 -0.36 -1.39 5.05
C ALA A 237 -1.01 -2.75 5.33
N LEU A 238 -2.03 -3.13 4.56
CA LEU A 238 -2.74 -4.41 4.69
C LEU A 238 -1.93 -5.59 4.14
N VAL A 239 -1.00 -5.34 3.21
CA VAL A 239 -0.28 -6.38 2.50
C VAL A 239 1.10 -6.59 3.13
N PRO A 240 1.41 -7.78 3.70
CA PRO A 240 2.75 -8.06 4.16
C PRO A 240 3.70 -8.28 2.99
N LEU A 241 4.93 -7.80 3.14
CA LEU A 241 6.05 -8.16 2.28
C LEU A 241 6.55 -9.52 2.72
N VAL A 242 6.74 -10.43 1.80
CA VAL A 242 7.12 -11.81 2.06
C VAL A 242 8.41 -12.14 1.33
N LEU A 243 9.36 -12.73 2.06
CA LEU A 243 10.55 -13.35 1.51
C LEU A 243 10.35 -14.86 1.56
N ALA A 244 10.37 -15.50 0.42
CA ALA A 244 10.18 -16.94 0.33
C ALA A 244 11.38 -17.65 -0.27
N GLY A 245 11.59 -18.88 0.17
CA GLY A 245 12.56 -19.82 -0.38
C GLY A 245 11.89 -20.84 -1.28
N THR A 246 12.65 -21.48 -2.16
CA THR A 246 12.16 -22.63 -2.94
C THR A 246 11.81 -23.76 -1.98
N SER A 247 10.60 -24.30 -2.06
CA SER A 247 10.18 -25.46 -1.31
C SER A 247 9.79 -26.59 -2.26
N HIS A 248 10.03 -27.83 -1.80
CA HIS A 248 9.53 -29.04 -2.45
C HIS A 248 8.15 -29.44 -1.87
N ARG A 249 7.25 -28.46 -1.58
CA ARG A 249 5.86 -28.79 -1.25
C ARG A 249 5.21 -29.47 -2.46
N GLU A 250 4.34 -30.42 -2.18
CA GLU A 250 3.60 -31.14 -3.23
C GLU A 250 2.80 -30.13 -4.06
N THR A 251 2.99 -30.20 -5.36
CA THR A 251 2.23 -29.41 -6.33
C THR A 251 0.74 -29.76 -6.19
N PRO A 252 -0.19 -28.78 -6.22
CA PRO A 252 -1.61 -29.06 -6.17
C PRO A 252 -1.99 -30.12 -7.21
N ARG A 253 -2.88 -31.04 -6.82
CA ARG A 253 -3.29 -32.12 -7.71
C ARG A 253 -4.12 -31.55 -8.87
N LEU A 254 -3.54 -31.47 -10.05
CA LEU A 254 -4.20 -31.01 -11.28
C LEU A 254 -5.53 -31.73 -11.55
N GLU A 255 -5.63 -33.01 -11.13
CA GLU A 255 -6.85 -33.78 -11.23
C GLU A 255 -8.00 -33.18 -10.41
N VAL A 256 -7.72 -32.73 -9.18
CA VAL A 256 -8.71 -32.09 -8.30
C VAL A 256 -9.20 -30.78 -8.92
N ILE A 257 -8.27 -29.94 -9.39
CA ILE A 257 -8.58 -28.63 -10.00
C ILE A 257 -9.47 -28.83 -11.25
N ARG A 258 -9.16 -29.81 -12.09
CA ARG A 258 -9.99 -30.13 -13.26
C ARG A 258 -11.36 -30.63 -12.88
N LEU A 259 -11.48 -31.55 -11.94
CA LEU A 259 -12.75 -32.09 -11.49
C LEU A 259 -13.67 -31.01 -10.89
N VAL A 260 -13.10 -30.07 -10.16
CA VAL A 260 -13.82 -28.92 -9.61
C VAL A 260 -14.33 -28.00 -10.72
N GLY A 261 -13.52 -27.74 -11.76
CA GLY A 261 -13.93 -26.93 -12.93
C GLY A 261 -15.10 -27.53 -13.73
N GLU A 262 -15.42 -28.82 -13.54
CA GLU A 262 -16.56 -29.49 -14.18
C GLU A 262 -17.86 -29.45 -13.35
N LEU A 263 -17.84 -28.88 -12.14
CA LEU A 263 -19.02 -28.79 -11.26
C LEU A 263 -20.02 -27.75 -11.77
N ARG A 264 -21.29 -27.95 -11.41
CA ARG A 264 -22.43 -27.15 -11.87
C ARG A 264 -22.98 -26.27 -10.76
N GLU A 265 -23.09 -24.97 -11.03
CA GLU A 265 -23.71 -24.01 -10.13
C GLU A 265 -25.16 -24.37 -9.80
N ASN A 266 -25.61 -24.05 -8.60
CA ASN A 266 -26.96 -24.33 -8.05
C ASN A 266 -27.33 -25.84 -7.94
N THR A 267 -26.37 -26.74 -8.19
CA THR A 267 -26.59 -28.19 -8.08
C THR A 267 -25.47 -28.85 -7.29
N GLU A 268 -24.21 -28.58 -7.67
CA GLU A 268 -23.01 -29.22 -7.11
C GLU A 268 -22.19 -28.24 -6.27
N TYR A 269 -22.36 -26.93 -6.51
CA TYR A 269 -21.91 -25.86 -5.61
C TYR A 269 -22.94 -24.72 -5.61
N GLU A 270 -22.89 -23.88 -4.57
CA GLU A 270 -23.72 -22.69 -4.42
C GLU A 270 -22.85 -21.48 -4.10
N THR A 271 -23.24 -20.33 -4.65
CA THR A 271 -22.63 -19.03 -4.32
C THR A 271 -23.59 -18.21 -3.48
N ASP A 272 -23.09 -17.35 -2.60
CA ASP A 272 -23.92 -16.36 -1.93
C ASP A 272 -24.42 -15.29 -2.91
N ALA A 273 -25.41 -14.50 -2.47
CA ALA A 273 -26.05 -13.47 -3.30
C ALA A 273 -25.06 -12.40 -3.80
N ASP A 274 -23.99 -12.17 -3.06
CA ASP A 274 -22.96 -11.17 -3.33
C ASP A 274 -21.75 -11.77 -4.08
N ARG A 275 -21.80 -13.08 -4.42
CA ARG A 275 -20.72 -13.84 -5.07
C ARG A 275 -19.35 -13.69 -4.36
N ARG A 276 -19.37 -13.59 -3.04
CA ARG A 276 -18.15 -13.51 -2.23
C ARG A 276 -17.72 -14.85 -1.68
N ASN A 277 -18.67 -15.76 -1.53
CA ASN A 277 -18.43 -17.10 -1.00
C ASN A 277 -18.98 -18.15 -1.94
N VAL A 278 -18.32 -19.29 -1.97
CA VAL A 278 -18.73 -20.47 -2.70
C VAL A 278 -18.62 -21.69 -1.76
N GLN A 279 -19.62 -22.54 -1.79
CA GLN A 279 -19.64 -23.75 -0.97
C GLN A 279 -20.08 -24.96 -1.78
N LEU A 280 -19.44 -26.08 -1.48
CA LEU A 280 -19.76 -27.36 -2.09
C LEU A 280 -21.08 -27.90 -1.52
N THR A 281 -22.00 -28.36 -2.39
CA THR A 281 -23.20 -29.04 -1.93
C THR A 281 -22.95 -30.53 -1.66
N ASP A 282 -23.86 -31.20 -0.97
CA ASP A 282 -23.81 -32.67 -0.78
C ASP A 282 -23.74 -33.45 -2.12
N ALA A 283 -24.33 -32.91 -3.20
CA ALA A 283 -24.28 -33.52 -4.52
C ALA A 283 -22.88 -33.39 -5.13
N GLY A 284 -22.26 -32.21 -4.99
CA GLY A 284 -20.89 -31.97 -5.42
C GLY A 284 -19.89 -32.81 -4.66
N ALA A 285 -20.03 -32.86 -3.33
CA ALA A 285 -19.17 -33.69 -2.49
C ALA A 285 -19.19 -35.17 -2.93
N ARG A 286 -20.38 -35.76 -3.08
CA ARG A 286 -20.54 -37.17 -3.55
C ARG A 286 -19.96 -37.38 -4.95
N ARG A 287 -20.09 -36.41 -5.86
CA ARG A 287 -19.50 -36.51 -7.21
C ARG A 287 -17.97 -36.56 -7.14
N LEU A 288 -17.37 -35.67 -6.34
CA LEU A 288 -15.92 -35.62 -6.17
C LEU A 288 -15.38 -36.83 -5.44
N GLU A 289 -16.05 -37.29 -4.36
CA GLU A 289 -15.72 -38.52 -3.65
C GLU A 289 -15.67 -39.72 -4.60
N ALA A 290 -16.71 -39.88 -5.45
CA ALA A 290 -16.74 -40.95 -6.42
C ALA A 290 -15.67 -40.85 -7.49
N ALA A 291 -15.34 -39.65 -7.95
CA ALA A 291 -14.31 -39.40 -8.95
C ALA A 291 -12.89 -39.61 -8.39
N LEU A 292 -12.68 -39.33 -7.10
CA LEU A 292 -11.40 -39.50 -6.39
C LEU A 292 -11.20 -40.91 -5.80
N GLY A 293 -11.97 -41.89 -6.24
CA GLY A 293 -11.77 -43.30 -5.84
C GLY A 293 -12.61 -43.74 -4.67
N GLY A 294 -13.67 -43.03 -4.31
CA GLY A 294 -14.61 -43.38 -3.24
C GLY A 294 -14.11 -43.00 -1.84
N ILE A 295 -13.30 -41.93 -1.75
CA ILE A 295 -12.83 -41.38 -0.47
C ILE A 295 -13.98 -40.67 0.26
N ASP A 296 -13.88 -40.53 1.59
CA ASP A 296 -14.74 -39.68 2.41
C ASP A 296 -14.03 -38.34 2.65
N LEU A 297 -14.52 -37.27 2.03
CA LEU A 297 -13.92 -35.92 2.11
C LEU A 297 -13.93 -35.35 3.53
N TYR A 298 -14.86 -35.78 4.37
CA TYR A 298 -15.02 -35.29 5.74
C TYR A 298 -14.32 -36.16 6.79
N SER A 299 -13.57 -37.19 6.36
CA SER A 299 -12.72 -37.98 7.27
C SER A 299 -11.55 -37.17 7.81
N GLU A 300 -11.01 -37.56 8.95
CA GLU A 300 -9.79 -36.94 9.56
C GLU A 300 -8.59 -36.91 8.61
N GLU A 301 -8.48 -37.85 7.68
CA GLU A 301 -7.41 -37.96 6.70
C GLU A 301 -7.54 -36.91 5.57
N HIS A 302 -8.77 -36.59 5.15
CA HIS A 302 -9.04 -35.80 3.94
C HIS A 302 -9.55 -34.39 4.22
N VAL A 303 -10.06 -34.10 5.42
CA VAL A 303 -10.63 -32.77 5.74
C VAL A 303 -9.59 -31.66 5.71
N GLY A 304 -8.36 -31.92 6.20
CA GLY A 304 -7.26 -30.95 6.20
C GLY A 304 -6.41 -30.93 4.92
N THR A 305 -6.66 -31.84 3.98
CA THR A 305 -5.87 -31.99 2.75
C THR A 305 -6.76 -31.87 1.50
N THR A 306 -7.40 -32.94 1.09
CA THR A 306 -8.20 -33.03 -0.14
C THR A 306 -9.38 -32.05 -0.16
N LEU A 307 -10.11 -31.90 0.94
CA LEU A 307 -11.22 -30.94 1.03
C LEU A 307 -10.74 -29.51 0.94
N THR A 308 -9.60 -29.20 1.56
CA THR A 308 -8.97 -27.86 1.44
C THR A 308 -8.56 -27.57 0.00
N GLU A 309 -7.92 -28.50 -0.71
CA GLU A 309 -7.59 -28.36 -2.14
C GLU A 309 -8.84 -28.14 -3.00
N ILE A 310 -9.92 -28.87 -2.74
CA ILE A 310 -11.21 -28.70 -3.43
C ILE A 310 -11.77 -27.29 -3.21
N ASN A 311 -11.75 -26.79 -1.98
CA ASN A 311 -12.26 -25.47 -1.64
C ASN A 311 -11.42 -24.38 -2.32
N VAL A 312 -10.08 -24.49 -2.31
CA VAL A 312 -9.18 -23.58 -3.02
C VAL A 312 -9.44 -23.59 -4.53
N ALA A 313 -9.60 -24.78 -5.13
CA ALA A 313 -9.90 -24.90 -6.54
C ALA A 313 -11.29 -24.31 -6.89
N LEU A 314 -12.28 -24.51 -6.03
CA LEU A 314 -13.63 -23.98 -6.18
C LEU A 314 -13.62 -22.45 -6.12
N HIS A 315 -12.88 -21.87 -5.17
CA HIS A 315 -12.66 -20.44 -5.08
C HIS A 315 -12.02 -19.89 -6.35
N ALA A 316 -10.95 -20.51 -6.84
CA ALA A 316 -10.24 -20.10 -8.05
C ALA A 316 -11.14 -20.12 -9.29
N HIS A 317 -11.99 -21.17 -9.43
CA HIS A 317 -12.84 -21.31 -10.61
C HIS A 317 -14.05 -20.38 -10.60
N VAL A 318 -14.67 -20.15 -9.43
CA VAL A 318 -15.98 -19.51 -9.31
C VAL A 318 -15.89 -18.04 -8.94
N LEU A 319 -14.96 -17.68 -8.04
CA LEU A 319 -14.89 -16.33 -7.48
C LEU A 319 -13.82 -15.45 -8.13
N LEU A 320 -12.77 -16.05 -8.71
CA LEU A 320 -11.71 -15.27 -9.35
C LEU A 320 -11.96 -15.16 -10.85
N GLU A 321 -12.21 -13.93 -11.31
CA GLU A 321 -12.53 -13.62 -12.71
C GLU A 321 -11.31 -12.99 -13.39
N ARG A 322 -11.04 -13.45 -14.62
CA ARG A 322 -10.00 -12.88 -15.48
C ARG A 322 -10.37 -11.46 -15.90
N ASP A 323 -9.39 -10.59 -16.04
CA ASP A 323 -9.48 -9.15 -16.36
C ASP A 323 -10.17 -8.30 -15.27
N VAL A 324 -10.64 -8.92 -14.18
CA VAL A 324 -11.15 -8.26 -12.96
C VAL A 324 -10.16 -8.44 -11.80
N HIS A 325 -9.82 -9.69 -11.47
CA HIS A 325 -8.94 -10.03 -10.36
C HIS A 325 -7.51 -10.30 -10.79
N TYR A 326 -7.30 -10.77 -12.03
CA TYR A 326 -6.00 -11.06 -12.61
C TYR A 326 -6.03 -10.96 -14.14
N ILE A 327 -4.83 -10.82 -14.72
CA ILE A 327 -4.62 -10.95 -16.16
C ILE A 327 -3.63 -12.08 -16.44
N VAL A 328 -3.72 -12.63 -17.64
CA VAL A 328 -2.72 -13.57 -18.17
C VAL A 328 -1.86 -12.84 -19.20
N ARG A 329 -0.55 -12.75 -18.92
CA ARG A 329 0.42 -12.09 -19.79
C ARG A 329 1.76 -12.83 -19.75
N ASP A 330 2.41 -12.97 -20.88
CA ASP A 330 3.72 -13.63 -21.00
C ASP A 330 3.74 -15.04 -20.35
N ASP A 331 2.67 -15.82 -20.56
CA ASP A 331 2.43 -17.14 -19.98
C ASP A 331 2.47 -17.17 -18.43
N ALA A 332 2.12 -16.06 -17.79
CA ALA A 332 2.05 -15.94 -16.35
C ALA A 332 0.73 -15.28 -15.89
N VAL A 333 0.26 -15.67 -14.72
CA VAL A 333 -0.87 -15.01 -14.02
C VAL A 333 -0.34 -13.84 -13.21
N HIS A 334 -0.84 -12.65 -13.51
CA HIS A 334 -0.54 -11.44 -12.77
C HIS A 334 -1.79 -10.91 -12.10
N LEU A 335 -1.71 -10.66 -10.80
CA LEU A 335 -2.82 -10.11 -10.05
C LEU A 335 -3.09 -8.66 -10.46
N ILE A 336 -4.36 -8.27 -10.42
CA ILE A 336 -4.79 -6.87 -10.49
C ILE A 336 -5.05 -6.41 -9.06
N ASN A 337 -4.34 -5.40 -8.62
CA ASN A 337 -4.64 -4.79 -7.33
C ASN A 337 -5.97 -4.04 -7.44
N ALA A 338 -6.99 -4.51 -6.73
CA ALA A 338 -8.36 -3.99 -6.79
C ALA A 338 -8.45 -2.49 -6.44
N SER A 339 -7.60 -2.01 -5.53
CA SER A 339 -7.56 -0.60 -5.15
C SER A 339 -6.82 0.29 -6.16
N ARG A 340 -6.03 -0.30 -7.07
CA ARG A 340 -5.17 0.42 -8.01
C ARG A 340 -5.55 0.20 -9.48
N GLY A 341 -6.30 -0.86 -9.78
CA GLY A 341 -6.59 -1.26 -11.16
C GLY A 341 -5.33 -1.54 -12.00
N ARG A 342 -4.24 -2.00 -11.35
CA ARG A 342 -2.92 -2.23 -11.98
C ARG A 342 -2.41 -3.63 -11.73
N ILE A 343 -1.55 -4.09 -12.63
CA ILE A 343 -0.79 -5.32 -12.40
C ILE A 343 0.08 -5.15 -11.15
N ALA A 344 -0.08 -6.09 -10.24
CA ALA A 344 0.74 -6.23 -9.06
C ALA A 344 1.76 -7.35 -9.30
N SER A 345 2.80 -7.06 -10.07
CA SER A 345 3.78 -8.04 -10.57
C SER A 345 4.51 -8.82 -9.47
N LEU A 346 4.55 -8.28 -8.27
CA LEU A 346 5.14 -8.93 -7.08
C LEU A 346 4.10 -9.54 -6.15
N GLN A 347 2.79 -9.44 -6.45
CA GLN A 347 1.75 -10.01 -5.61
C GLN A 347 1.39 -11.42 -6.06
N ARG A 348 1.10 -12.29 -5.08
CA ARG A 348 0.60 -13.65 -5.27
C ARG A 348 -0.51 -13.94 -4.29
N TRP A 349 -1.40 -14.85 -4.66
CA TRP A 349 -2.37 -15.40 -3.69
C TRP A 349 -1.71 -16.43 -2.79
N PRO A 350 -2.09 -16.47 -1.50
CA PRO A 350 -1.62 -17.47 -0.54
C PRO A 350 -2.24 -18.87 -0.78
N ASP A 351 -1.81 -19.84 -0.02
CA ASP A 351 -2.46 -21.13 0.25
C ASP A 351 -2.81 -21.99 -0.97
N GLY A 352 -1.98 -21.92 -2.02
CA GLY A 352 -2.19 -22.71 -3.25
C GLY A 352 -3.20 -22.10 -4.22
N LEU A 353 -3.83 -20.97 -3.89
CA LEU A 353 -4.80 -20.30 -4.75
C LEU A 353 -4.16 -19.79 -6.05
N GLN A 354 -2.91 -19.30 -5.99
CA GLN A 354 -2.13 -18.93 -7.17
C GLN A 354 -1.99 -20.11 -8.14
N ALA A 355 -1.58 -21.26 -7.63
CA ALA A 355 -1.40 -22.48 -8.41
C ALA A 355 -2.73 -23.00 -8.99
N ALA A 356 -3.83 -22.84 -8.26
CA ALA A 356 -5.15 -23.21 -8.75
C ALA A 356 -5.63 -22.32 -9.90
N VAL A 357 -5.31 -21.01 -9.87
CA VAL A 357 -5.62 -20.10 -10.97
C VAL A 357 -4.72 -20.37 -12.18
N GLU A 358 -3.43 -20.62 -11.99
CA GLU A 358 -2.50 -20.99 -13.05
C GLU A 358 -2.97 -22.28 -13.75
N ALA A 359 -3.39 -23.29 -12.99
CA ALA A 359 -3.97 -24.52 -13.54
C ALA A 359 -5.32 -24.28 -14.24
N LYS A 360 -6.18 -23.40 -13.71
CA LYS A 360 -7.44 -22.98 -14.36
C LYS A 360 -7.18 -22.38 -15.75
N GLU A 361 -6.12 -21.57 -15.88
CA GLU A 361 -5.74 -20.92 -17.14
C GLU A 361 -4.88 -21.82 -18.04
N GLY A 362 -4.50 -23.02 -17.59
CA GLY A 362 -3.68 -23.96 -18.34
C GLY A 362 -2.22 -23.52 -18.50
N ILE A 363 -1.72 -22.77 -17.54
CA ILE A 363 -0.35 -22.26 -17.47
C ILE A 363 0.48 -23.16 -16.55
N ASP A 364 1.79 -23.20 -16.76
CA ASP A 364 2.69 -23.95 -15.89
C ASP A 364 2.63 -23.40 -14.45
N ILE A 365 2.41 -24.31 -13.48
CA ILE A 365 2.31 -23.95 -12.08
C ILE A 365 3.66 -23.47 -11.58
N THR A 366 3.70 -22.25 -11.07
CA THR A 366 4.89 -21.71 -10.42
C THR A 366 5.11 -22.38 -9.06
N GLU A 367 6.38 -22.68 -8.74
CA GLU A 367 6.73 -23.32 -7.46
C GLU A 367 6.20 -22.51 -6.27
N THR A 368 5.53 -23.19 -5.34
CA THR A 368 5.12 -22.61 -4.05
C THR A 368 6.35 -22.50 -3.16
N GLY A 369 6.69 -21.29 -2.70
CA GLY A 369 7.82 -21.07 -1.82
C GLY A 369 7.46 -21.25 -0.34
N GLU A 370 8.41 -21.72 0.46
CA GLU A 370 8.35 -21.66 1.93
C GLU A 370 8.54 -20.21 2.37
N VAL A 371 7.67 -19.66 3.21
CA VAL A 371 7.83 -18.31 3.78
C VAL A 371 9.02 -18.34 4.75
N LEU A 372 10.07 -17.60 4.42
CA LEU A 372 11.29 -17.49 5.23
C LEU A 372 11.18 -16.34 6.24
N ASP A 373 10.66 -15.23 5.82
CA ASP A 373 10.39 -14.06 6.67
C ASP A 373 9.30 -13.17 6.06
N THR A 374 8.66 -12.37 6.91
CA THR A 374 7.61 -11.44 6.49
C THR A 374 7.64 -10.17 7.33
N ILE A 375 7.34 -9.02 6.71
CA ILE A 375 7.20 -7.74 7.39
C ILE A 375 6.03 -6.95 6.84
N THR A 376 5.19 -6.41 7.70
CA THR A 376 4.15 -5.46 7.27
C THR A 376 4.74 -4.08 7.05
N VAL A 377 4.12 -3.28 6.18
CA VAL A 377 4.52 -1.86 5.97
C VAL A 377 4.49 -1.10 7.29
N GLN A 378 3.51 -1.37 8.15
CA GLN A 378 3.45 -0.77 9.49
C GLN A 378 4.67 -1.11 10.35
N ALA A 379 5.09 -2.38 10.37
CA ALA A 379 6.28 -2.80 11.11
C ALA A 379 7.57 -2.21 10.51
N LEU A 380 7.65 -2.12 9.19
CA LEU A 380 8.76 -1.50 8.48
C LEU A 380 8.90 -0.01 8.85
N ILE A 381 7.82 0.76 8.74
CA ILE A 381 7.84 2.21 9.00
C ILE A 381 8.07 2.51 10.48
N ASN A 382 7.55 1.69 11.39
CA ASN A 382 7.78 1.85 12.83
C ASN A 382 9.24 1.59 13.27
N ARG A 383 10.10 1.11 12.38
CA ARG A 383 11.55 1.01 12.63
C ARG A 383 12.26 2.37 12.54
N TYR A 384 11.66 3.35 11.88
CA TYR A 384 12.25 4.68 11.71
C TYR A 384 12.00 5.53 12.95
N PRO A 385 13.05 6.13 13.54
CA PRO A 385 12.91 7.06 14.67
C PRO A 385 12.09 8.30 14.33
N ARG A 386 12.10 8.70 13.04
CA ARG A 386 11.37 9.85 12.54
C ARG A 386 10.63 9.47 11.26
N VAL A 387 9.35 9.83 11.23
CA VAL A 387 8.48 9.62 10.06
C VAL A 387 7.75 10.92 9.78
N CYS A 388 7.70 11.29 8.52
CA CYS A 388 6.87 12.36 8.01
C CYS A 388 6.40 11.99 6.61
N GLY A 389 5.54 12.79 6.00
CA GLY A 389 5.08 12.46 4.65
C GLY A 389 4.18 13.51 4.04
N MET A 390 3.73 13.24 2.84
CA MET A 390 2.87 14.12 2.05
C MET A 390 1.87 13.31 1.23
N THR A 391 0.66 13.86 1.08
CA THR A 391 -0.37 13.33 0.18
C THR A 391 -1.42 14.40 -0.13
N GLY A 392 -2.27 14.16 -1.12
CA GLY A 392 -3.41 15.05 -1.42
C GLY A 392 -4.64 14.82 -0.55
N THR A 393 -4.67 13.76 0.28
CA THR A 393 -5.86 13.28 1.00
C THR A 393 -5.56 12.80 2.42
N ALA A 394 -4.62 13.47 3.12
CA ALA A 394 -4.18 13.08 4.46
C ALA A 394 -5.27 13.19 5.53
N LEU A 395 -6.17 14.18 5.43
CA LEU A 395 -7.24 14.37 6.40
C LEU A 395 -8.22 13.19 6.43
N ALA A 396 -8.54 12.65 5.25
CA ALA A 396 -9.41 11.48 5.14
C ALA A 396 -8.77 10.22 5.77
N ALA A 397 -7.42 10.10 5.75
CA ALA A 397 -6.66 9.03 6.36
C ALA A 397 -6.20 9.34 7.80
N GLY A 398 -6.58 10.49 8.36
CA GLY A 398 -6.01 11.03 9.59
C GLY A 398 -6.21 10.15 10.83
N GLU A 399 -7.26 9.35 10.89
CA GLU A 399 -7.49 8.41 11.99
C GLU A 399 -6.50 7.25 11.95
N GLN A 400 -6.29 6.64 10.77
CA GLN A 400 -5.30 5.57 10.57
C GLN A 400 -3.89 6.08 10.84
N LEU A 401 -3.51 7.24 10.29
CA LEU A 401 -2.18 7.84 10.49
C LEU A 401 -1.88 8.05 11.98
N ARG A 402 -2.86 8.52 12.74
CA ARG A 402 -2.68 8.72 14.18
C ARG A 402 -2.67 7.43 14.97
N GLN A 403 -3.60 6.51 14.69
CA GLN A 403 -3.76 5.28 15.46
C GLN A 403 -2.57 4.34 15.29
N PHE A 404 -2.12 4.14 14.04
CA PHE A 404 -1.11 3.12 13.72
C PHE A 404 0.32 3.67 13.69
N TYR A 405 0.50 4.95 13.35
CA TYR A 405 1.83 5.56 13.17
C TYR A 405 2.10 6.73 14.11
N LYS A 406 1.12 7.18 14.88
CA LYS A 406 1.19 8.35 15.80
C LYS A 406 1.54 9.66 15.07
N LEU A 407 1.19 9.77 13.79
CA LEU A 407 1.46 10.92 12.96
C LEU A 407 0.33 11.95 13.04
N GLY A 408 0.71 13.22 13.11
CA GLY A 408 -0.20 14.35 12.97
C GLY A 408 -0.45 14.67 11.49
N VAL A 409 -1.57 15.30 11.19
CA VAL A 409 -1.89 15.78 9.83
C VAL A 409 -1.94 17.30 9.82
N SER A 410 -1.22 17.91 8.88
CA SER A 410 -1.17 19.35 8.65
C SER A 410 -1.72 19.70 7.26
N PRO A 411 -2.94 20.26 7.16
CA PRO A 411 -3.46 20.75 5.89
C PRO A 411 -2.71 22.02 5.45
N ILE A 412 -2.20 22.02 4.24
CA ILE A 412 -1.51 23.16 3.64
C ILE A 412 -2.49 23.86 2.68
N PRO A 413 -2.69 25.18 2.78
CA PRO A 413 -3.58 25.90 1.87
C PRO A 413 -3.01 25.85 0.45
N PRO A 414 -3.86 25.82 -0.58
CA PRO A 414 -3.38 25.90 -1.97
C PRO A 414 -2.76 27.25 -2.26
N ASN A 415 -1.79 27.29 -3.20
CA ASN A 415 -1.14 28.54 -3.62
C ASN A 415 -2.11 29.52 -4.27
N LYS A 416 -3.04 29.01 -5.06
CA LYS A 416 -4.16 29.77 -5.62
C LYS A 416 -5.49 29.14 -5.20
N PRO A 417 -6.57 29.93 -5.06
CA PRO A 417 -7.88 29.38 -4.73
C PRO A 417 -8.32 28.30 -5.73
N ASN A 418 -8.86 27.19 -5.23
CA ASN A 418 -9.45 26.16 -6.09
C ASN A 418 -10.77 26.71 -6.67
N VAL A 419 -10.89 26.69 -7.99
CA VAL A 419 -12.07 27.16 -8.74
C VAL A 419 -12.79 26.00 -9.45
N ARG A 420 -12.45 24.75 -9.15
CA ARG A 420 -13.10 23.57 -9.71
C ARG A 420 -14.57 23.51 -9.27
N GLU A 421 -15.44 23.11 -10.18
CA GLU A 421 -16.86 22.88 -9.92
C GLU A 421 -17.15 21.37 -9.78
N ASP A 422 -17.52 20.94 -8.58
CA ASP A 422 -17.91 19.55 -8.32
C ASP A 422 -19.44 19.43 -8.42
N GLU A 423 -19.93 18.75 -9.47
CA GLU A 423 -21.36 18.52 -9.70
C GLU A 423 -21.93 17.51 -8.69
N ALA A 424 -23.26 17.57 -8.52
CA ALA A 424 -23.95 16.55 -7.72
C ALA A 424 -23.93 15.19 -8.43
N ASP A 425 -23.82 14.12 -7.64
CA ASP A 425 -23.86 12.75 -8.15
C ASP A 425 -25.13 12.46 -8.94
N ARG A 426 -24.99 11.70 -10.02
CA ARG A 426 -26.09 11.21 -10.84
C ARG A 426 -26.30 9.74 -10.54
N VAL A 427 -27.45 9.40 -9.97
CA VAL A 427 -27.75 8.04 -9.49
C VAL A 427 -28.80 7.39 -10.38
N TYR A 428 -28.55 6.14 -10.77
CA TYR A 428 -29.40 5.35 -11.65
C TYR A 428 -29.86 4.06 -10.95
N ILE A 429 -30.94 3.44 -11.42
CA ILE A 429 -31.41 2.17 -10.85
C ILE A 429 -30.47 1.04 -11.25
N THR A 430 -30.04 1.01 -12.53
CA THR A 430 -29.24 -0.08 -13.08
C THR A 430 -27.90 0.39 -13.61
N VAL A 431 -26.92 -0.51 -13.64
CA VAL A 431 -25.61 -0.28 -14.28
C VAL A 431 -25.77 0.03 -15.77
N ALA A 432 -26.73 -0.62 -16.46
CA ALA A 432 -26.99 -0.38 -17.88
C ALA A 432 -27.39 1.08 -18.14
N ALA A 433 -28.40 1.58 -17.42
CA ALA A 433 -28.85 2.97 -17.54
C ALA A 433 -27.74 3.99 -17.18
N LYS A 434 -26.95 3.67 -16.14
CA LYS A 434 -25.77 4.47 -15.75
C LYS A 434 -24.77 4.56 -16.90
N ASN A 435 -24.40 3.41 -17.51
CA ASN A 435 -23.40 3.37 -18.57
C ASN A 435 -23.85 4.11 -19.83
N ASP A 436 -25.14 3.99 -20.20
CA ASP A 436 -25.71 4.74 -21.33
C ASP A 436 -25.66 6.25 -21.07
N ALA A 437 -26.00 6.70 -19.86
CA ALA A 437 -25.93 8.10 -19.47
C ALA A 437 -24.50 8.65 -19.41
N ILE A 438 -23.50 7.83 -19.04
CA ILE A 438 -22.08 8.21 -19.08
C ILE A 438 -21.66 8.48 -20.54
N VAL A 439 -22.01 7.58 -21.47
CA VAL A 439 -21.67 7.75 -22.90
C VAL A 439 -22.31 8.99 -23.47
N GLU A 440 -23.58 9.26 -23.15
CA GLU A 440 -24.29 10.47 -23.58
C GLU A 440 -23.63 11.73 -23.03
N HIS A 441 -23.31 11.76 -21.76
CA HIS A 441 -22.65 12.90 -21.14
C HIS A 441 -21.25 13.15 -21.72
N ILE A 442 -20.48 12.09 -21.99
CA ILE A 442 -19.17 12.22 -22.67
C ILE A 442 -19.36 12.82 -24.07
N ALA A 443 -20.40 12.39 -24.80
CA ALA A 443 -20.69 12.94 -26.13
C ALA A 443 -21.01 14.43 -26.09
N GLU A 444 -21.83 14.86 -25.11
CA GLU A 444 -22.17 16.28 -24.90
C GLU A 444 -20.93 17.13 -24.60
N VAL A 445 -20.10 16.71 -23.63
CA VAL A 445 -18.89 17.43 -23.23
C VAL A 445 -17.85 17.42 -24.36
N HIS A 446 -17.65 16.29 -25.02
CA HIS A 446 -16.70 16.15 -26.14
C HIS A 446 -17.07 17.07 -27.32
N ALA A 447 -18.36 17.33 -27.55
CA ALA A 447 -18.82 18.24 -28.60
C ALA A 447 -18.32 19.68 -28.39
N SER A 448 -18.01 20.07 -27.15
CA SER A 448 -17.39 21.37 -26.84
C SER A 448 -15.86 21.36 -27.01
N SER A 449 -15.25 20.22 -27.30
CA SER A 449 -13.79 19.97 -27.30
C SER A 449 -13.12 20.16 -25.95
N GLN A 450 -13.86 20.09 -24.83
CA GLN A 450 -13.32 20.04 -23.49
C GLN A 450 -12.62 18.70 -23.27
N PRO A 451 -11.41 18.64 -22.69
CA PRO A 451 -10.77 17.36 -22.35
C PRO A 451 -11.51 16.63 -21.23
N ILE A 452 -11.60 15.30 -21.36
CA ILE A 452 -12.34 14.44 -20.43
C ILE A 452 -11.42 13.35 -19.90
N LEU A 453 -11.41 13.19 -18.59
CA LEU A 453 -10.80 12.04 -17.89
C LEU A 453 -11.89 11.23 -17.22
N VAL A 454 -12.03 9.96 -17.61
CA VAL A 454 -12.98 9.04 -17.00
C VAL A 454 -12.23 8.08 -16.09
N GLY A 455 -12.58 8.04 -14.81
CA GLY A 455 -12.07 7.07 -13.83
C GLY A 455 -13.03 5.89 -13.71
N THR A 456 -12.56 4.69 -14.07
CA THR A 456 -13.29 3.41 -13.93
C THR A 456 -12.75 2.62 -12.74
N ARG A 457 -13.55 1.69 -12.22
CA ARG A 457 -13.21 0.88 -11.05
C ARG A 457 -12.18 -0.21 -11.36
N ASP A 458 -12.33 -0.86 -12.51
CA ASP A 458 -11.51 -1.98 -12.93
C ASP A 458 -11.21 -1.96 -14.44
N VAL A 459 -10.41 -2.93 -14.88
CA VAL A 459 -10.00 -3.07 -16.28
C VAL A 459 -11.19 -3.43 -17.17
N ALA A 460 -12.07 -4.33 -16.72
CA ALA A 460 -13.20 -4.79 -17.51
C ALA A 460 -14.19 -3.63 -17.79
N GLU A 461 -14.47 -2.80 -16.78
CA GLU A 461 -15.30 -1.60 -16.95
C GLU A 461 -14.64 -0.59 -17.91
N SER A 462 -13.31 -0.45 -17.88
CA SER A 462 -12.58 0.44 -18.79
C SER A 462 -12.67 -0.01 -20.25
N GLU A 463 -12.59 -1.29 -20.49
CA GLU A 463 -12.70 -1.90 -21.84
C GLU A 463 -14.15 -1.81 -22.36
N ASP A 464 -15.17 -2.15 -21.55
CA ASP A 464 -16.59 -2.03 -21.94
C ASP A 464 -16.95 -0.58 -22.28
N LEU A 465 -16.53 0.37 -21.45
CA LEU A 465 -16.77 1.79 -21.73
C LEU A 465 -16.06 2.22 -23.01
N HIS A 466 -14.84 1.80 -23.25
CA HIS A 466 -14.12 2.09 -24.49
C HIS A 466 -14.88 1.58 -25.72
N GLU A 467 -15.34 0.32 -25.69
CA GLU A 467 -16.12 -0.24 -26.79
C GLU A 467 -17.41 0.56 -27.06
N ARG A 468 -18.09 1.01 -26.02
CA ARG A 468 -19.31 1.85 -26.14
C ARG A 468 -18.98 3.20 -26.77
N LEU A 469 -17.89 3.85 -26.36
CA LEU A 469 -17.42 5.12 -26.92
C LEU A 469 -17.05 4.98 -28.40
N VAL A 470 -16.34 3.92 -28.78
CA VAL A 470 -16.03 3.62 -30.19
C VAL A 470 -17.31 3.42 -31.02
N LYS A 471 -18.31 2.67 -30.51
CA LYS A 471 -19.61 2.50 -31.16
C LYS A 471 -20.37 3.84 -31.31
N ALA A 472 -20.20 4.75 -30.35
CA ALA A 472 -20.76 6.10 -30.42
C ALA A 472 -19.96 7.07 -31.32
N GLY A 473 -18.82 6.62 -31.88
CA GLY A 473 -17.97 7.46 -32.75
C GLY A 473 -17.07 8.44 -32.00
N ILE A 474 -16.85 8.22 -30.70
CA ILE A 474 -16.00 9.07 -29.84
C ILE A 474 -14.63 8.45 -29.72
N PRO A 475 -13.56 9.10 -30.20
CA PRO A 475 -12.21 8.59 -30.04
C PRO A 475 -11.77 8.68 -28.57
N ALA A 476 -11.45 7.55 -27.95
CA ALA A 476 -11.00 7.50 -26.58
C ALA A 476 -9.69 6.68 -26.48
N VAL A 477 -8.83 7.04 -25.54
CA VAL A 477 -7.61 6.31 -25.20
C VAL A 477 -7.81 5.63 -23.84
N VAL A 478 -7.53 4.33 -23.79
CA VAL A 478 -7.64 3.55 -22.55
C VAL A 478 -6.28 3.43 -21.90
N LEU A 479 -6.28 3.67 -20.60
CA LEU A 479 -5.13 3.49 -19.74
C LEU A 479 -5.53 2.57 -18.58
N ASN A 480 -5.03 1.34 -18.62
CA ASN A 480 -5.31 0.33 -17.61
C ASN A 480 -4.10 -0.59 -17.41
N ALA A 481 -4.25 -1.64 -16.58
CA ALA A 481 -3.20 -2.59 -16.25
C ALA A 481 -2.52 -3.26 -17.48
N LYS A 482 -3.14 -3.20 -18.67
CA LYS A 482 -2.59 -3.79 -19.90
C LYS A 482 -1.57 -2.88 -20.60
N ASN A 483 -1.50 -1.58 -20.25
CA ASN A 483 -0.76 -0.54 -21.00
C ASN A 483 0.28 0.22 -20.14
N ASP A 484 0.86 -0.39 -19.13
CA ASP A 484 1.71 0.28 -18.12
C ASP A 484 2.90 1.08 -18.69
N ALA A 485 3.53 0.59 -19.76
CA ALA A 485 4.74 1.22 -20.32
C ALA A 485 4.51 2.62 -20.91
N GLU A 486 3.29 2.93 -21.35
CA GLU A 486 2.92 4.19 -21.98
C GLU A 486 2.13 5.12 -21.03
N GLU A 487 1.89 4.69 -19.82
CA GLU A 487 0.97 5.33 -18.87
C GLU A 487 1.29 6.81 -18.64
N ALA A 488 2.52 7.12 -18.30
CA ALA A 488 2.91 8.49 -17.96
C ALA A 488 2.75 9.44 -19.15
N ALA A 489 3.08 8.99 -20.36
CA ALA A 489 2.94 9.78 -21.58
C ALA A 489 1.45 10.01 -21.94
N VAL A 490 0.61 8.95 -21.82
CA VAL A 490 -0.82 9.06 -22.10
C VAL A 490 -1.50 10.01 -21.12
N ILE A 491 -1.16 9.95 -19.83
CA ILE A 491 -1.73 10.84 -18.82
C ILE A 491 -1.27 12.30 -19.01
N ALA A 492 -0.02 12.52 -19.37
CA ALA A 492 0.46 13.88 -19.65
C ALA A 492 -0.36 14.58 -20.75
N GLU A 493 -0.84 13.80 -21.73
CA GLU A 493 -1.68 14.28 -22.82
C GLU A 493 -3.19 14.34 -22.50
N ALA A 494 -3.63 13.87 -21.34
CA ALA A 494 -5.05 13.82 -20.97
C ALA A 494 -5.70 15.22 -20.87
N GLY A 495 -4.90 16.26 -20.65
CA GLY A 495 -5.36 17.65 -20.65
C GLY A 495 -5.39 18.33 -22.01
N ALA A 496 -5.05 17.66 -23.11
CA ALA A 496 -5.08 18.21 -24.46
C ALA A 496 -6.52 18.40 -24.94
N GLN A 497 -6.76 19.46 -25.73
CA GLN A 497 -8.09 19.81 -26.23
C GLN A 497 -8.77 18.65 -26.96
N GLY A 498 -10.02 18.37 -26.61
CA GLY A 498 -10.85 17.33 -27.20
C GLY A 498 -10.42 15.88 -26.87
N ARG A 499 -9.42 15.69 -26.01
CA ARG A 499 -8.96 14.36 -25.59
C ARG A 499 -9.96 13.69 -24.67
N VAL A 500 -10.28 12.42 -24.94
CA VAL A 500 -11.03 11.55 -24.03
C VAL A 500 -10.09 10.45 -23.55
N THR A 501 -9.86 10.40 -22.25
CA THR A 501 -8.99 9.39 -21.63
C THR A 501 -9.80 8.59 -20.64
N VAL A 502 -9.89 7.26 -20.84
CA VAL A 502 -10.50 6.33 -19.91
C VAL A 502 -9.36 5.66 -19.13
N SER A 503 -9.41 5.72 -17.82
CA SER A 503 -8.33 5.28 -16.95
C SER A 503 -8.89 4.49 -15.79
N THR A 504 -8.27 3.36 -15.42
CA THR A 504 -8.52 2.79 -14.11
C THR A 504 -8.06 3.79 -13.05
N GLN A 505 -8.74 3.81 -11.91
CA GLN A 505 -8.68 4.88 -10.91
C GLN A 505 -7.27 5.34 -10.52
N MET A 506 -6.33 4.41 -10.41
CA MET A 506 -4.97 4.69 -9.93
C MET A 506 -3.95 4.84 -11.06
N ALA A 507 -4.35 4.63 -12.31
CA ALA A 507 -3.49 4.85 -13.45
C ALA A 507 -3.09 6.35 -13.52
N GLY A 508 -1.82 6.62 -13.74
CA GLY A 508 -1.28 7.99 -13.75
C GLY A 508 -1.14 8.66 -12.38
N ARG A 509 -1.26 7.93 -11.25
CA ARG A 509 -0.97 8.50 -9.93
C ARG A 509 0.48 9.00 -9.86
N GLY A 510 0.69 10.17 -9.23
CA GLY A 510 1.98 10.84 -9.22
C GLY A 510 2.38 11.53 -10.52
N THR A 511 1.58 11.40 -11.60
CA THR A 511 1.79 12.13 -12.86
C THR A 511 0.86 13.35 -12.92
N ASP A 512 1.41 14.49 -13.26
CA ASP A 512 0.67 15.73 -13.40
C ASP A 512 -0.05 15.78 -14.75
N ILE A 513 -1.32 16.26 -14.76
CA ILE A 513 -2.10 16.51 -15.96
C ILE A 513 -2.10 18.03 -16.18
N ARG A 514 -1.51 18.48 -17.28
CA ARG A 514 -1.43 19.89 -17.64
C ARG A 514 -2.46 20.23 -18.67
N LEU A 515 -3.14 21.36 -18.49
CA LEU A 515 -4.08 21.83 -19.50
C LEU A 515 -3.33 22.20 -20.78
N GLY A 516 -3.88 21.79 -21.93
CA GLY A 516 -3.27 21.97 -23.24
C GLY A 516 -2.30 20.85 -23.66
N GLY A 517 -2.11 19.81 -22.80
CA GLY A 517 -1.19 18.70 -23.05
C GLY A 517 0.20 18.91 -22.47
N SER A 518 1.14 18.04 -22.81
CA SER A 518 2.49 18.02 -22.24
C SER A 518 3.33 19.28 -22.53
N ASP A 519 3.06 19.98 -23.64
CA ASP A 519 3.75 21.22 -24.04
C ASP A 519 3.01 22.49 -23.58
N GLU A 520 1.84 22.36 -22.95
CA GLU A 520 0.98 23.45 -22.46
C GLU A 520 0.56 24.46 -23.55
N SER A 521 0.80 24.17 -24.82
CA SER A 521 0.57 25.12 -25.92
C SER A 521 -0.92 25.52 -26.12
N GLY A 522 -1.84 24.67 -25.63
CA GLY A 522 -3.28 24.88 -25.64
C GLY A 522 -3.90 25.30 -24.31
N HIS A 523 -3.09 25.67 -23.29
CA HIS A 523 -3.55 25.92 -21.92
C HIS A 523 -4.71 26.87 -21.83
N ASP A 524 -4.57 28.10 -22.39
CA ASP A 524 -5.59 29.15 -22.29
C ASP A 524 -6.89 28.75 -23.00
N GLN A 525 -6.78 28.05 -24.15
CA GLN A 525 -7.95 27.57 -24.89
C GLN A 525 -8.73 26.54 -24.09
N VAL A 526 -8.03 25.58 -23.46
CA VAL A 526 -8.66 24.56 -22.63
C VAL A 526 -9.23 25.16 -21.34
N ALA A 527 -8.56 26.15 -20.77
CA ALA A 527 -9.08 26.89 -19.62
C ALA A 527 -10.38 27.64 -19.95
N GLU A 528 -10.48 28.28 -21.13
CA GLU A 528 -11.72 28.93 -21.61
C GLU A 528 -12.87 27.93 -21.84
N LEU A 529 -12.55 26.65 -22.17
CA LEU A 529 -13.54 25.59 -22.32
C LEU A 529 -14.01 24.99 -20.96
N GLY A 530 -13.48 25.48 -19.82
CA GLY A 530 -13.82 25.01 -18.49
C GLY A 530 -12.78 24.05 -17.89
N GLY A 531 -11.61 23.89 -18.52
CA GLY A 531 -10.52 23.03 -18.05
C GLY A 531 -10.81 21.53 -18.20
N LEU A 532 -10.15 20.69 -17.39
CA LEU A 532 -10.35 19.25 -17.43
C LEU A 532 -11.68 18.86 -16.78
N HIS A 533 -12.50 18.07 -17.49
CA HIS A 533 -13.71 17.44 -16.95
C HIS A 533 -13.43 16.02 -16.48
N VAL A 534 -13.70 15.72 -15.20
CA VAL A 534 -13.45 14.44 -14.59
C VAL A 534 -14.77 13.70 -14.33
N ILE A 535 -14.87 12.47 -14.81
CA ILE A 535 -16.04 11.60 -14.63
C ILE A 535 -15.65 10.38 -13.81
N GLY A 536 -16.35 10.11 -12.70
CA GLY A 536 -16.27 8.85 -11.98
C GLY A 536 -17.42 7.93 -12.37
N THR A 537 -17.14 6.69 -12.74
CA THR A 537 -18.17 5.70 -13.16
C THR A 537 -18.84 5.00 -11.98
N GLY A 538 -18.44 5.31 -10.75
CA GLY A 538 -18.98 4.82 -9.49
C GLY A 538 -18.33 5.49 -8.31
N ARG A 539 -18.97 5.40 -7.13
CA ARG A 539 -18.32 5.76 -5.87
C ARG A 539 -17.42 4.61 -5.41
N HIS A 540 -16.27 4.96 -4.87
CA HIS A 540 -15.34 3.99 -4.28
C HIS A 540 -15.75 3.67 -2.84
N TYR A 541 -15.11 2.66 -2.27
CA TYR A 541 -15.30 2.28 -0.87
C TYR A 541 -14.86 3.36 0.13
N THR A 542 -14.04 4.33 -0.32
CA THR A 542 -13.57 5.45 0.52
C THR A 542 -13.71 6.78 -0.22
N GLU A 543 -14.15 7.83 0.48
CA GLU A 543 -14.21 9.21 -0.03
C GLU A 543 -12.84 9.72 -0.48
N ARG A 544 -11.78 9.21 0.15
CA ARG A 544 -10.39 9.54 -0.19
C ARG A 544 -10.07 9.23 -1.66
N LEU A 545 -10.48 8.07 -2.16
CA LEU A 545 -10.25 7.67 -3.54
C LEU A 545 -11.04 8.53 -4.52
N ASP A 546 -12.28 8.87 -4.20
CA ASP A 546 -13.07 9.82 -5.01
C ASP A 546 -12.41 11.19 -5.07
N ASN A 547 -11.89 11.68 -3.94
CA ASN A 547 -11.20 12.97 -3.87
C ASN A 547 -9.88 12.98 -4.64
N GLN A 548 -9.16 11.85 -4.72
CA GLN A 548 -7.98 11.72 -5.57
C GLN A 548 -8.35 11.83 -7.07
N LEU A 549 -9.47 11.25 -7.48
CA LEU A 549 -9.96 11.36 -8.86
C LEU A 549 -10.40 12.81 -9.15
N ARG A 550 -11.23 13.42 -8.29
CA ARG A 550 -11.60 14.86 -8.41
C ARG A 550 -10.39 15.76 -8.48
N GLY A 551 -9.35 15.48 -7.69
CA GLY A 551 -8.10 16.24 -7.63
C GLY A 551 -7.26 16.19 -8.91
N ARG A 552 -7.68 15.44 -9.93
CA ARG A 552 -7.07 15.49 -11.26
C ARG A 552 -7.40 16.78 -12.00
N ALA A 553 -8.54 17.41 -11.71
CA ALA A 553 -8.99 18.68 -12.26
C ALA A 553 -8.83 19.85 -11.26
N GLY A 554 -8.79 21.07 -11.74
CA GLY A 554 -8.77 22.29 -10.91
C GLY A 554 -7.44 22.51 -10.19
N ARG A 555 -6.32 22.30 -10.87
CA ARG A 555 -4.97 22.43 -10.31
C ARG A 555 -4.42 23.84 -10.47
N GLN A 556 -3.61 24.31 -9.53
CA GLN A 556 -2.93 25.61 -9.58
C GLN A 556 -3.85 26.81 -9.88
N GLY A 557 -5.15 26.70 -9.51
CA GLY A 557 -6.15 27.73 -9.78
C GLY A 557 -6.73 27.69 -11.19
N ASP A 558 -6.45 26.65 -11.96
CA ASP A 558 -7.08 26.41 -13.25
C ASP A 558 -8.54 25.96 -13.07
N PRO A 559 -9.41 26.27 -14.05
CA PRO A 559 -10.78 25.75 -14.05
C PRO A 559 -10.78 24.23 -14.24
N GLY A 560 -11.88 23.60 -13.85
CA GLY A 560 -12.11 22.19 -14.01
C GLY A 560 -13.45 21.81 -13.42
N SER A 561 -13.92 20.61 -13.74
CA SER A 561 -15.18 20.11 -13.19
C SER A 561 -15.11 18.62 -12.91
N SER A 562 -16.00 18.14 -12.03
CA SER A 562 -16.14 16.71 -11.79
C SER A 562 -17.59 16.30 -11.60
N VAL A 563 -17.93 15.07 -12.03
CA VAL A 563 -19.23 14.43 -11.79
C VAL A 563 -19.06 12.93 -11.54
N PHE A 564 -19.87 12.38 -10.66
CA PHE A 564 -19.91 10.93 -10.41
C PHE A 564 -21.27 10.34 -10.84
N PHE A 565 -21.19 9.20 -11.53
CA PHE A 565 -22.33 8.40 -11.91
C PHE A 565 -22.35 7.14 -11.06
N SER A 566 -23.46 6.87 -10.42
CA SER A 566 -23.62 5.67 -9.56
C SER A 566 -24.91 4.96 -9.89
N SER A 567 -25.00 3.68 -9.53
CA SER A 567 -26.24 2.91 -9.63
C SER A 567 -26.55 2.18 -8.33
N TRP A 568 -27.81 1.74 -8.17
CA TRP A 568 -28.18 0.90 -7.04
C TRP A 568 -27.62 -0.53 -7.15
N GLU A 569 -27.07 -0.89 -8.32
CA GLU A 569 -26.39 -2.16 -8.55
C GLU A 569 -24.87 -2.08 -8.36
N ASP A 570 -24.32 -0.89 -8.04
CA ASP A 570 -22.87 -0.76 -7.75
C ASP A 570 -22.51 -1.48 -6.45
N ASP A 571 -21.32 -2.09 -6.40
CA ASP A 571 -20.85 -2.93 -5.28
C ASP A 571 -20.92 -2.24 -3.91
N VAL A 572 -20.56 -0.94 -3.85
CA VAL A 572 -20.64 -0.16 -2.62
C VAL A 572 -22.09 -0.04 -2.11
N VAL A 573 -23.07 -0.06 -3.01
CA VAL A 573 -24.48 0.01 -2.65
C VAL A 573 -24.99 -1.36 -2.22
N VAL A 574 -24.77 -2.37 -3.07
CA VAL A 574 -25.24 -3.74 -2.82
C VAL A 574 -24.65 -4.30 -1.51
N SER A 575 -23.38 -4.02 -1.24
CA SER A 575 -22.69 -4.54 -0.05
C SER A 575 -23.07 -3.85 1.27
N PHE A 576 -23.56 -2.59 1.23
CA PHE A 576 -23.68 -1.78 2.45
C PHE A 576 -25.07 -1.15 2.65
N LEU A 577 -26.00 -1.32 1.72
CA LEU A 577 -27.36 -0.82 1.85
C LEU A 577 -28.39 -1.95 1.70
N GLU A 578 -29.47 -1.84 2.44
CA GLU A 578 -30.60 -2.77 2.32
C GLU A 578 -31.44 -2.44 1.08
N PRO A 579 -31.66 -3.38 0.15
CA PRO A 579 -32.39 -3.14 -1.10
C PRO A 579 -33.78 -2.52 -0.91
N ASN A 580 -34.49 -2.90 0.16
CA ASN A 580 -35.86 -2.42 0.46
C ASN A 580 -35.90 -0.96 0.93
N LYS A 581 -34.74 -0.33 1.20
CA LYS A 581 -34.64 1.08 1.61
C LYS A 581 -34.27 2.01 0.45
N LEU A 582 -34.00 1.47 -0.72
CA LEU A 582 -33.58 2.25 -1.88
C LEU A 582 -34.79 2.92 -2.55
N PRO A 583 -34.71 4.23 -2.89
CA PRO A 583 -35.76 4.90 -3.64
C PRO A 583 -35.73 4.45 -5.11
N LEU A 584 -36.89 4.01 -5.61
CA LEU A 584 -37.07 3.50 -6.98
C LEU A 584 -37.78 4.49 -7.91
N GLN A 585 -37.99 5.73 -7.48
CA GLN A 585 -38.61 6.75 -8.33
C GLN A 585 -37.57 7.32 -9.30
N THR A 586 -37.86 7.20 -10.60
CA THR A 586 -36.96 7.63 -11.69
C THR A 586 -37.64 8.58 -12.63
N ASP A 587 -36.82 9.25 -13.46
CA ASP A 587 -37.24 9.84 -14.73
C ASP A 587 -37.30 8.79 -15.86
N GLU A 588 -37.48 9.26 -17.11
CA GLU A 588 -37.61 8.42 -18.31
C GLU A 588 -36.29 7.66 -18.62
N ASP A 589 -35.13 8.21 -18.23
CA ASP A 589 -33.80 7.65 -18.47
C ASP A 589 -33.29 6.74 -17.34
N GLY A 590 -34.16 6.45 -16.35
CA GLY A 590 -33.79 5.59 -15.21
C GLY A 590 -32.98 6.27 -14.13
N LYS A 591 -32.79 7.60 -14.18
CA LYS A 591 -32.12 8.39 -13.15
C LYS A 591 -33.04 8.55 -11.93
N VAL A 592 -32.50 8.31 -10.75
CA VAL A 592 -33.22 8.42 -9.48
C VAL A 592 -33.50 9.89 -9.17
N THR A 593 -34.78 10.24 -9.00
CA THR A 593 -35.21 11.63 -8.74
C THR A 593 -35.27 12.00 -7.26
N SER A 594 -35.03 11.04 -6.38
CA SER A 594 -35.11 11.23 -4.94
C SER A 594 -33.91 12.02 -4.37
N ASN A 595 -34.21 13.09 -3.64
CA ASN A 595 -33.20 13.89 -2.93
C ASN A 595 -32.42 13.11 -1.83
N LYS A 596 -32.85 11.87 -1.53
CA LYS A 596 -32.17 11.01 -0.56
C LYS A 596 -31.05 10.17 -1.18
N ALA A 597 -30.95 10.11 -2.51
CA ALA A 597 -30.01 9.25 -3.21
C ALA A 597 -28.56 9.54 -2.80
N ALA A 598 -28.12 10.79 -2.89
CA ALA A 598 -26.77 11.19 -2.48
C ALA A 598 -26.47 10.86 -1.01
N THR A 599 -27.43 11.13 -0.10
CA THR A 599 -27.26 10.82 1.32
C THR A 599 -27.12 9.32 1.59
N LEU A 600 -27.79 8.46 0.81
CA LEU A 600 -27.67 7.01 0.91
C LEU A 600 -26.31 6.54 0.39
N LEU A 601 -25.83 7.08 -0.71
CA LEU A 601 -24.47 6.79 -1.21
C LEU A 601 -23.41 7.18 -0.18
N ASP A 602 -23.49 8.40 0.38
CA ASP A 602 -22.57 8.85 1.43
C ASP A 602 -22.65 7.95 2.68
N HIS A 603 -23.84 7.40 2.98
CA HIS A 603 -23.99 6.45 4.08
C HIS A 603 -23.33 5.11 3.77
N ALA A 604 -23.53 4.56 2.56
CA ALA A 604 -22.88 3.32 2.14
C ALA A 604 -21.36 3.43 2.23
N GLN A 605 -20.81 4.51 1.70
CA GLN A 605 -19.36 4.78 1.72
C GLN A 605 -18.82 4.88 3.14
N ARG A 606 -19.49 5.58 4.05
CA ARG A 606 -19.08 5.66 5.46
C ARG A 606 -19.11 4.30 6.18
N VAL A 607 -20.08 3.44 5.84
CA VAL A 607 -20.12 2.07 6.40
C VAL A 607 -18.96 1.24 5.85
N ALA A 608 -18.65 1.38 4.55
CA ALA A 608 -17.52 0.73 3.92
C ALA A 608 -16.19 1.17 4.56
N GLU A 609 -16.00 2.48 4.76
CA GLU A 609 -14.82 3.04 5.44
C GLU A 609 -14.67 2.51 6.87
N GLY A 610 -15.79 2.43 7.62
CA GLY A 610 -15.80 1.86 8.97
C GLY A 610 -15.33 0.41 8.99
N LYS A 611 -15.84 -0.44 8.07
CA LYS A 611 -15.40 -1.84 7.95
C LYS A 611 -13.92 -1.95 7.57
N THR A 612 -13.46 -1.12 6.64
CA THR A 612 -12.03 -1.08 6.25
C THR A 612 -11.16 -0.70 7.44
N LEU A 613 -11.56 0.30 8.24
CA LEU A 613 -10.82 0.68 9.44
C LEU A 613 -10.78 -0.45 10.47
N ASP A 614 -11.89 -1.15 10.69
CA ASP A 614 -11.94 -2.30 11.60
C ASP A 614 -11.02 -3.43 11.12
N LEU A 615 -10.99 -3.71 9.82
CA LEU A 615 -10.08 -4.69 9.23
C LEU A 615 -8.61 -4.29 9.47
N HIS A 616 -8.25 -3.03 9.22
CA HIS A 616 -6.91 -2.50 9.49
C HIS A 616 -6.55 -2.66 10.97
N ALA A 617 -7.47 -2.29 11.87
CA ALA A 617 -7.24 -2.39 13.31
C ALA A 617 -7.03 -3.84 13.76
N ASN A 618 -7.80 -4.79 13.22
CA ASN A 618 -7.65 -6.20 13.52
C ASN A 618 -6.32 -6.74 12.98
N THR A 619 -6.02 -6.51 11.72
CA THR A 619 -4.74 -6.91 11.10
C THR A 619 -3.55 -6.37 11.89
N TRP A 620 -3.62 -5.09 12.31
CA TRP A 620 -2.56 -4.49 13.13
C TRP A 620 -2.40 -5.18 14.49
N ARG A 621 -3.52 -5.51 15.20
CA ARG A 621 -3.47 -6.17 16.51
C ARG A 621 -2.81 -7.55 16.43
N TYR A 622 -3.14 -8.37 15.40
CA TYR A 622 -2.52 -9.67 15.19
C TYR A 622 -1.03 -9.52 14.86
N ASN A 623 -0.66 -8.58 14.00
CA ASN A 623 0.72 -8.41 13.54
C ASN A 623 1.63 -7.71 14.56
N GLN A 624 1.07 -6.96 15.53
CA GLN A 624 1.86 -6.24 16.54
C GLN A 624 2.71 -7.18 17.40
N LEU A 625 2.16 -8.31 17.82
CA LEU A 625 2.90 -9.30 18.60
C LEU A 625 4.01 -9.94 17.77
N THR A 626 3.71 -10.35 16.53
CA THR A 626 4.70 -10.92 15.61
C THR A 626 5.84 -9.93 15.35
N ALA A 627 5.53 -8.63 15.18
CA ALA A 627 6.55 -7.58 15.03
C ALA A 627 7.45 -7.43 16.27
N GLN A 628 6.91 -7.58 17.49
CA GLN A 628 7.70 -7.58 18.73
C GLN A 628 8.59 -8.81 18.83
N GLN A 629 8.07 -10.00 18.54
CA GLN A 629 8.84 -11.24 18.48
C GLN A 629 9.96 -11.16 17.46
N ARG A 630 9.66 -10.61 16.27
CA ARG A 630 10.64 -10.36 15.23
C ARG A 630 11.76 -9.42 15.70
N ALA A 631 11.44 -8.35 16.43
CA ALA A 631 12.45 -7.43 16.94
C ALA A 631 13.43 -8.12 17.90
N ILE A 632 12.94 -9.00 18.76
CA ILE A 632 13.78 -9.82 19.67
C ILE A 632 14.69 -10.76 18.87
N LEU A 633 14.14 -11.43 17.85
CA LEU A 633 14.90 -12.33 16.99
C LEU A 633 16.00 -11.58 16.22
N VAL A 634 15.66 -10.41 15.64
CA VAL A 634 16.61 -9.57 14.87
C VAL A 634 17.76 -9.09 15.75
N ASP A 635 17.49 -8.69 16.98
CA ASP A 635 18.54 -8.29 17.94
C ASP A 635 19.47 -9.47 18.29
N ARG A 636 18.89 -10.64 18.51
CA ARG A 636 19.67 -11.86 18.71
C ARG A 636 20.52 -12.21 17.50
N ARG A 637 19.94 -12.13 16.32
CA ARG A 637 20.60 -12.42 15.04
C ARG A 637 21.75 -11.44 14.76
N ASP A 638 21.53 -10.15 15.00
CA ASP A 638 22.58 -9.11 14.84
C ASP A 638 23.75 -9.37 15.81
N THR A 639 23.48 -9.82 17.03
CA THR A 639 24.50 -10.24 17.98
C THR A 639 25.31 -11.41 17.45
N LEU A 640 24.68 -12.47 16.96
CA LEU A 640 25.37 -13.65 16.38
C LEU A 640 26.19 -13.27 15.14
N LEU A 641 25.65 -12.34 14.29
CA LEU A 641 26.31 -11.92 13.06
C LEU A 641 27.57 -11.08 13.30
N ARG A 642 27.57 -10.23 14.36
CA ARG A 642 28.61 -9.22 14.58
C ARG A 642 29.64 -9.59 15.65
N THR A 643 29.39 -10.62 16.42
CA THR A 643 30.24 -10.99 17.56
C THR A 643 30.62 -12.48 17.52
N SER A 644 31.56 -12.89 18.41
CA SER A 644 31.96 -14.28 18.62
C SER A 644 30.95 -15.13 19.40
N THR A 645 29.78 -14.61 19.73
CA THR A 645 28.78 -15.29 20.59
C THR A 645 28.38 -16.65 20.06
N ALA A 646 28.25 -16.85 18.74
CA ALA A 646 27.92 -18.15 18.16
C ALA A 646 29.01 -19.20 18.50
N ARG A 647 30.29 -18.84 18.41
CA ARG A 647 31.43 -19.69 18.75
C ARG A 647 31.46 -19.96 20.25
N GLU A 648 31.37 -18.96 21.09
CA GLU A 648 31.41 -19.06 22.54
C GLU A 648 30.32 -19.99 23.09
N GLU A 649 29.10 -19.88 22.57
CA GLU A 649 27.98 -20.75 22.97
C GLU A 649 28.17 -22.21 22.54
N LEU A 650 28.69 -22.49 21.34
CA LEU A 650 28.95 -23.84 20.87
C LEU A 650 30.18 -24.45 21.55
N GLU A 651 31.20 -23.66 21.86
CA GLU A 651 32.36 -24.08 22.67
C GLU A 651 31.92 -24.51 24.09
N GLU A 652 31.08 -23.72 24.76
CA GLU A 652 30.56 -24.03 26.09
C GLU A 652 29.72 -25.30 26.09
N ARG A 653 28.91 -25.54 25.08
CA ARG A 653 28.01 -26.70 24.99
C ARG A 653 28.68 -27.99 24.52
N SER A 654 29.69 -27.87 23.63
CA SER A 654 30.37 -28.99 22.99
C SER A 654 31.90 -28.85 23.06
N PRO A 655 32.51 -28.72 24.25
CA PRO A 655 33.92 -28.35 24.41
C PRO A 655 34.87 -29.37 23.77
N LYS A 656 34.59 -30.65 23.91
CA LYS A 656 35.42 -31.71 23.32
C LYS A 656 35.39 -31.70 21.79
N ARG A 657 34.23 -31.44 21.24
CA ARG A 657 34.07 -31.37 19.80
C ARG A 657 34.74 -30.10 19.24
N TYR A 658 34.62 -29.00 19.96
CA TYR A 658 35.28 -27.76 19.64
C TYR A 658 36.81 -27.92 19.58
N GLU A 659 37.42 -28.49 20.61
CA GLU A 659 38.87 -28.78 20.66
C GLU A 659 39.32 -29.62 19.45
N GLN A 660 38.58 -30.69 19.12
CA GLN A 660 38.90 -31.55 17.96
C GLN A 660 38.92 -30.80 16.64
N ILE A 661 37.97 -29.89 16.43
CA ILE A 661 37.88 -29.10 15.16
C ILE A 661 38.96 -28.05 15.17
N ALA A 662 39.20 -27.37 16.29
CA ALA A 662 40.21 -26.31 16.43
C ALA A 662 41.66 -26.80 16.16
N GLU A 663 41.94 -28.14 16.30
CA GLU A 663 43.21 -28.71 15.90
C GLU A 663 43.46 -28.66 14.36
N SER A 664 42.40 -28.60 13.56
CA SER A 664 42.48 -28.73 12.09
C SER A 664 41.97 -27.51 11.32
N VAL A 665 41.31 -26.56 11.99
CA VAL A 665 40.66 -25.40 11.39
C VAL A 665 41.14 -24.10 12.06
N SER A 666 41.38 -23.03 11.30
CA SER A 666 41.74 -21.74 11.90
C SER A 666 40.58 -21.15 12.73
N GLU A 667 40.94 -20.34 13.73
CA GLU A 667 39.96 -19.71 14.61
C GLU A 667 38.91 -18.88 13.84
N GLU A 668 39.33 -18.12 12.84
CA GLU A 668 38.46 -17.32 11.98
C GLU A 668 37.45 -18.19 11.22
N ARG A 669 37.93 -19.30 10.64
CA ARG A 669 37.07 -20.23 9.92
C ARG A 669 36.12 -20.99 10.85
N LEU A 670 36.56 -21.31 12.05
CA LEU A 670 35.70 -21.95 13.07
C LEU A 670 34.61 -21.00 13.54
N ASP A 671 34.93 -19.70 13.70
CA ASP A 671 33.95 -18.67 14.03
C ASP A 671 32.87 -18.54 12.91
N GLU A 672 33.28 -18.55 11.64
CA GLU A 672 32.35 -18.56 10.50
C GLU A 672 31.44 -19.77 10.50
N ILE A 673 31.98 -20.97 10.76
CA ILE A 673 31.21 -22.22 10.80
C ILE A 673 30.18 -22.18 11.94
N CYS A 674 30.61 -21.78 13.14
CA CYS A 674 29.72 -21.67 14.29
C CYS A 674 28.61 -20.67 14.03
N ARG A 675 28.94 -19.51 13.45
CA ARG A 675 27.99 -18.49 13.06
C ARG A 675 26.98 -18.99 12.05
N LEU A 676 27.43 -19.65 10.99
CA LEU A 676 26.57 -20.21 9.94
C LEU A 676 25.56 -21.20 10.51
N ILE A 677 26.02 -22.15 11.37
CA ILE A 677 25.16 -23.14 11.98
C ILE A 677 24.12 -22.50 12.89
N MET A 678 24.53 -21.55 13.73
CA MET A 678 23.62 -20.86 14.65
C MET A 678 22.57 -20.02 13.91
N LEU A 679 22.98 -19.23 12.90
CA LEU A 679 22.07 -18.44 12.10
C LEU A 679 21.08 -19.29 11.32
N TYR A 680 21.54 -20.42 10.75
CA TYR A 680 20.66 -21.33 10.01
C TYR A 680 19.52 -21.87 10.88
N HIS A 681 19.82 -22.35 12.08
CA HIS A 681 18.80 -22.90 12.96
C HIS A 681 17.89 -21.84 13.55
N LEU A 682 18.40 -20.63 13.81
CA LEU A 682 17.60 -19.50 14.26
C LEU A 682 16.61 -19.05 13.18
N ASP A 683 17.10 -18.88 11.93
CA ASP A 683 16.28 -18.45 10.80
C ASP A 683 15.23 -19.51 10.43
N ARG A 684 15.60 -20.81 10.54
CA ARG A 684 14.63 -21.89 10.33
C ARG A 684 13.56 -21.93 11.41
N GLY A 685 13.95 -21.83 12.68
CA GLY A 685 12.99 -21.78 13.78
C GLY A 685 12.01 -20.61 13.64
N TRP A 686 12.48 -19.48 13.10
CA TRP A 686 11.61 -18.35 12.80
C TRP A 686 10.63 -18.64 11.65
N ALA A 687 11.07 -19.24 10.56
CA ALA A 687 10.20 -19.63 9.46
C ALA A 687 9.11 -20.62 9.90
N ASP A 688 9.52 -21.64 10.68
CA ASP A 688 8.59 -22.63 11.26
C ASP A 688 7.57 -21.96 12.22
N HIS A 689 8.01 -20.94 12.98
CA HIS A 689 7.12 -20.15 13.85
C HIS A 689 6.14 -19.31 13.06
N LEU A 690 6.55 -18.67 11.96
CA LEU A 690 5.65 -17.92 11.09
C LEU A 690 4.59 -18.83 10.44
N ALA A 691 4.98 -20.02 9.99
CA ALA A 691 4.06 -21.02 9.47
C ALA A 691 3.03 -21.45 10.54
N TYR A 692 3.49 -21.71 11.76
CA TYR A 692 2.61 -22.02 12.88
C TYR A 692 1.62 -20.90 13.20
N LEU A 693 2.06 -19.62 13.16
CA LEU A 693 1.18 -18.48 13.37
C LEU A 693 0.13 -18.34 12.27
N ALA A 694 0.49 -18.65 11.03
CA ALA A 694 -0.46 -18.67 9.90
C ALA A 694 -1.54 -19.74 10.13
N ASP A 695 -1.15 -20.98 10.45
CA ASP A 695 -2.09 -22.10 10.74
C ASP A 695 -3.05 -21.78 11.90
N ILE A 696 -2.52 -21.16 12.97
CA ILE A 696 -3.39 -20.73 14.08
C ILE A 696 -4.39 -19.68 13.61
N ARG A 697 -3.93 -18.68 12.85
CA ARG A 697 -4.77 -17.57 12.41
C ARG A 697 -5.97 -18.04 11.59
N GLU A 698 -5.80 -19.04 10.74
CA GLU A 698 -6.89 -19.65 9.97
C GLU A 698 -7.93 -20.34 10.87
N SER A 699 -7.47 -21.05 11.90
CA SER A 699 -8.35 -21.84 12.78
C SER A 699 -8.90 -21.08 13.98
N ILE A 700 -8.34 -19.93 14.34
CA ILE A 700 -8.61 -19.25 15.62
C ILE A 700 -10.03 -18.70 15.72
N SER A 701 -10.65 -18.33 14.58
CA SER A 701 -12.02 -17.84 14.51
C SER A 701 -13.04 -18.84 15.05
N LEU A 702 -12.76 -20.14 14.88
CA LEU A 702 -13.62 -21.22 15.41
C LEU A 702 -13.69 -21.23 16.95
N ARG A 703 -12.69 -20.67 17.64
CA ARG A 703 -12.68 -20.58 19.12
C ARG A 703 -13.65 -19.54 19.68
N ALA A 704 -14.12 -18.60 18.85
CA ALA A 704 -15.22 -17.70 19.20
C ALA A 704 -16.49 -18.46 19.57
N LEU A 705 -16.71 -19.68 18.99
CA LEU A 705 -17.80 -20.56 19.36
C LEU A 705 -17.73 -21.05 20.81
N GLY A 706 -16.52 -21.13 21.38
CA GLY A 706 -16.26 -21.46 22.78
C GLY A 706 -16.31 -20.28 23.75
N ASN A 707 -16.81 -19.11 23.31
CA ASN A 707 -16.86 -17.87 24.10
C ASN A 707 -15.47 -17.35 24.53
N GLN A 708 -14.42 -17.67 23.77
CA GLN A 708 -13.05 -17.18 23.94
C GLN A 708 -12.79 -16.03 22.97
N SER A 709 -11.99 -15.03 23.39
CA SER A 709 -11.52 -13.98 22.50
C SER A 709 -10.49 -14.57 21.53
N PRO A 710 -10.74 -14.59 20.21
CA PRO A 710 -9.79 -15.14 19.25
C PRO A 710 -8.41 -14.46 19.32
N LEU A 711 -8.38 -13.14 19.50
CA LEU A 711 -7.14 -12.38 19.59
C LEU A 711 -6.32 -12.73 20.84
N ASP A 712 -6.97 -12.85 22.02
CA ASP A 712 -6.27 -13.17 23.26
C ASP A 712 -5.71 -14.59 23.21
N GLU A 713 -6.45 -15.52 22.62
CA GLU A 713 -6.00 -16.90 22.47
C GLU A 713 -4.87 -17.01 21.44
N PHE A 714 -4.94 -16.27 20.32
CA PHE A 714 -3.83 -16.15 19.38
C PHE A 714 -2.56 -15.65 20.08
N HIS A 715 -2.69 -14.55 20.85
CA HIS A 715 -1.54 -13.99 21.58
C HIS A 715 -0.96 -14.98 22.57
N ARG A 716 -1.80 -15.72 23.32
CA ARG A 716 -1.35 -16.74 24.25
C ARG A 716 -0.54 -17.85 23.54
N MET A 717 -1.10 -18.40 22.47
CA MET A 717 -0.45 -19.48 21.69
C MET A 717 0.85 -18.99 21.04
N ALA A 718 0.84 -17.79 20.49
CA ALA A 718 2.02 -17.18 19.85
C ALA A 718 3.16 -16.90 20.86
N VAL A 719 2.83 -16.47 22.08
CA VAL A 719 3.82 -16.26 23.15
C VAL A 719 4.40 -17.60 23.63
N ASP A 720 3.53 -18.59 23.86
CA ASP A 720 3.95 -19.92 24.32
C ASP A 720 4.89 -20.60 23.30
N ALA A 721 4.55 -20.53 21.99
CA ALA A 721 5.38 -21.09 20.92
C ALA A 721 6.71 -20.35 20.72
N PHE A 722 6.74 -19.02 20.91
CA PHE A 722 7.97 -18.24 20.77
C PHE A 722 8.93 -18.43 21.95
N ALA A 723 8.43 -18.78 23.13
CA ALA A 723 9.23 -18.83 24.36
C ALA A 723 10.40 -19.84 24.30
N SER A 724 10.25 -20.97 23.58
CA SER A 724 11.30 -21.96 23.42
C SER A 724 12.15 -21.77 22.16
N LEU A 725 11.75 -20.99 21.19
CA LEU A 725 12.36 -20.88 19.87
C LEU A 725 13.89 -20.71 19.91
N ALA A 726 14.39 -19.77 20.70
CA ALA A 726 15.82 -19.51 20.78
C ALA A 726 16.59 -20.68 21.43
N ALA A 727 16.01 -21.35 22.45
CA ALA A 727 16.61 -22.48 23.10
C ALA A 727 16.64 -23.70 22.17
N ASP A 728 15.54 -23.98 21.48
CA ASP A 728 15.40 -25.06 20.52
C ASP A 728 16.36 -24.88 19.33
N ALA A 729 16.52 -23.64 18.83
CA ALA A 729 17.47 -23.31 17.78
C ALA A 729 18.93 -23.58 18.22
N ILE A 730 19.29 -23.20 19.44
CA ILE A 730 20.63 -23.45 20.00
C ILE A 730 20.88 -24.97 20.18
N GLU A 731 19.89 -25.73 20.66
CA GLU A 731 20.00 -27.17 20.79
C GLU A 731 20.18 -27.87 19.44
N ALA A 732 19.39 -27.47 18.44
CA ALA A 732 19.53 -27.99 17.09
C ALA A 732 20.89 -27.59 16.45
N ALA A 733 21.37 -26.38 16.72
CA ALA A 733 22.69 -25.93 16.29
C ALA A 733 23.81 -26.79 16.94
N GLN A 734 23.71 -27.08 18.23
CA GLN A 734 24.63 -27.96 18.92
C GLN A 734 24.65 -29.35 18.30
N GLN A 735 23.50 -29.96 18.05
CA GLN A 735 23.41 -31.28 17.42
C GLN A 735 24.05 -31.30 16.04
N THR A 736 23.83 -30.24 15.24
CA THR A 736 24.47 -30.09 13.93
C THR A 736 25.98 -29.96 14.06
N PHE A 737 26.48 -29.17 15.00
CA PHE A 737 27.90 -28.99 15.25
C PHE A 737 28.58 -30.28 15.67
N ASP A 738 27.92 -31.08 16.52
CA ASP A 738 28.43 -32.38 17.02
C ASP A 738 28.53 -33.42 15.90
N THR A 739 27.61 -33.42 14.94
CA THR A 739 27.49 -34.45 13.89
C THR A 739 28.10 -34.06 12.54
N ALA A 740 28.32 -32.78 12.30
CA ALA A 740 28.85 -32.28 11.01
C ALA A 740 30.27 -32.82 10.74
N ASN A 741 30.52 -33.21 9.49
CA ASN A 741 31.87 -33.60 9.06
C ASN A 741 32.69 -32.37 8.68
N ILE A 742 33.39 -31.79 9.65
CA ILE A 742 34.22 -30.60 9.47
C ILE A 742 35.67 -31.09 9.35
N VAL A 743 36.24 -31.09 8.13
CA VAL A 743 37.60 -31.55 7.87
C VAL A 743 38.34 -30.53 7.01
N GLY A 744 39.48 -30.05 7.49
CA GLY A 744 40.42 -29.23 6.71
C GLY A 744 39.85 -27.90 6.21
N GLY A 745 38.85 -27.35 6.92
CA GLY A 745 38.20 -26.08 6.53
C GLY A 745 37.04 -26.22 5.54
N GLU A 746 36.77 -27.42 5.00
CA GLU A 746 35.52 -27.74 4.31
C GLU A 746 34.49 -28.20 5.34
N THR A 747 33.29 -27.61 5.28
CA THR A 747 32.27 -27.80 6.31
C THR A 747 31.63 -29.18 6.25
N GLY A 748 31.80 -29.99 5.17
CA GLY A 748 31.01 -31.18 4.94
C GLY A 748 29.49 -31.02 5.11
N LEU A 749 29.08 -29.82 5.47
CA LEU A 749 27.68 -29.39 5.45
C LEU A 749 27.31 -29.15 3.99
N ASP A 750 26.18 -29.71 3.59
CA ASP A 750 25.60 -29.33 2.32
C ASP A 750 25.18 -27.85 2.37
N LEU A 751 26.12 -26.97 2.02
CA LEU A 751 25.89 -25.52 2.00
C LEU A 751 24.78 -25.15 1.02
N THR A 752 24.46 -26.01 0.06
CA THR A 752 23.31 -25.79 -0.84
C THR A 752 21.99 -25.90 -0.08
N ARG A 753 21.93 -26.68 0.98
CA ARG A 753 20.78 -26.69 1.91
C ARG A 753 20.73 -25.50 2.86
N LEU A 754 21.85 -24.82 3.05
CA LEU A 754 21.98 -23.62 3.87
C LEU A 754 21.86 -22.35 3.01
N ALA A 755 22.32 -22.38 1.74
CA ALA A 755 22.11 -21.31 0.77
C ALA A 755 20.71 -21.47 0.14
N ARG A 756 19.73 -20.76 0.66
CA ARG A 756 18.36 -20.79 0.15
C ARG A 756 18.23 -19.83 -1.02
N PRO A 757 17.86 -20.30 -2.24
CA PRO A 757 17.43 -19.38 -3.28
C PRO A 757 16.19 -18.63 -2.77
N THR A 758 16.24 -17.31 -2.82
CA THR A 758 15.14 -16.47 -2.34
C THR A 758 14.43 -15.82 -3.51
N SER A 759 13.11 -15.83 -3.46
CA SER A 759 12.24 -15.00 -4.29
C SER A 759 11.46 -14.05 -3.38
N THR A 760 11.17 -12.86 -3.91
CA THR A 760 10.46 -11.83 -3.17
C THR A 760 9.10 -11.60 -3.79
N TRP A 761 8.03 -11.69 -3.00
CA TRP A 761 6.68 -11.32 -3.38
C TRP A 761 5.89 -10.74 -2.22
N THR A 762 4.74 -10.19 -2.52
CA THR A 762 3.75 -9.77 -1.53
C THR A 762 2.54 -10.68 -1.64
N TYR A 763 1.97 -11.12 -0.51
CA TYR A 763 0.66 -11.75 -0.54
C TYR A 763 -0.44 -10.69 -0.60
N MET A 764 -1.43 -10.90 -1.46
CA MET A 764 -2.69 -10.20 -1.28
C MET A 764 -3.39 -10.75 -0.04
N ILE A 765 -3.57 -9.93 0.96
CA ILE A 765 -4.58 -10.20 1.98
C ILE A 765 -5.93 -9.87 1.32
N HIS A 766 -6.59 -10.90 0.80
CA HIS A 766 -8.04 -10.83 0.70
C HIS A 766 -8.60 -10.99 2.11
N ASP A 767 -9.69 -10.32 2.40
CA ASP A 767 -10.56 -10.69 3.51
C ASP A 767 -10.63 -12.21 3.51
N ASP A 768 -10.24 -12.84 4.61
CA ASP A 768 -10.13 -14.28 4.72
C ASP A 768 -11.44 -14.92 4.18
N PRO A 769 -11.46 -15.51 2.98
CA PRO A 769 -12.69 -15.99 2.37
C PRO A 769 -13.28 -17.17 3.14
N LEU A 770 -12.49 -17.76 4.07
CA LEU A 770 -12.91 -18.84 4.95
C LEU A 770 -13.42 -18.30 6.30
N ALA A 771 -12.96 -17.13 6.78
CA ALA A 771 -13.44 -16.55 8.04
C ALA A 771 -14.86 -15.97 7.93
N ASP A 772 -15.24 -15.41 6.78
CA ASP A 772 -16.59 -14.91 6.53
C ASP A 772 -17.62 -16.08 6.44
N ASN A 773 -17.21 -17.27 5.99
CA ASN A 773 -18.06 -18.45 5.97
C ASN A 773 -18.49 -18.92 7.37
N VAL A 774 -17.64 -18.78 8.38
CA VAL A 774 -17.98 -19.18 9.76
C VAL A 774 -18.93 -18.18 10.40
N MET A 775 -18.77 -16.88 10.11
CA MET A 775 -19.68 -15.85 10.65
C MET A 775 -21.03 -15.83 9.94
N SER A 776 -21.10 -16.12 8.63
CA SER A 776 -22.36 -16.21 7.90
C SER A 776 -23.14 -17.49 8.26
N ALA A 777 -22.47 -18.61 8.48
CA ALA A 777 -23.11 -19.86 8.97
C ALA A 777 -23.70 -19.71 10.38
N LEU A 778 -23.12 -18.82 11.22
CA LEU A 778 -23.62 -18.51 12.57
C LEU A 778 -24.80 -17.52 12.57
N SER A 779 -25.00 -16.76 11.49
CA SER A 779 -26.11 -15.79 11.35
C SER A 779 -27.41 -16.41 10.82
N LEU A 780 -27.42 -17.69 10.46
CA LEU A 780 -28.64 -18.39 10.01
C LEU A 780 -29.62 -18.53 11.19
N PRO A 781 -30.86 -18.01 11.08
CA PRO A 781 -31.87 -18.15 12.14
C PRO A 781 -32.36 -19.61 12.21
N GLY A 782 -31.68 -20.42 12.98
CA GLY A 782 -32.08 -21.84 13.17
C GLY A 782 -31.08 -22.73 13.92
N VAL A 783 -29.86 -22.30 14.13
CA VAL A 783 -28.83 -23.12 14.78
C VAL A 783 -28.89 -23.07 16.34
N PHE A 784 -29.69 -22.16 16.90
CA PHE A 784 -30.01 -22.13 18.32
C PHE A 784 -31.51 -22.35 18.54
N ARG A 785 -32.01 -23.57 18.41
CA ARG A 785 -33.21 -24.07 19.02
C ARG A 785 -32.99 -25.47 19.57
#